data_3aa07081c5f9639cc5e84c4318ff26dd
#
_entry.id   3aa07081c5f9639cc5e84c4318ff26dd
#
_cell.length_a   1.000
_cell.length_b   1.000
_cell.length_c   1.000
_cell.angle_alpha   90.00
_cell.angle_beta   90.00
_cell.angle_gamma   90.00
#
_symmetry.space_group_name_H-M   'P 1'
#
loop_
_entity.id
_entity.type
_entity.pdbx_description
1 polymer ?
#
loop_
_entity_poly.entity_id
_entity_poly.type
_entity_poly.pdbx_seq_one_letter_code
_entity_poly.pdbx_strand_id
1 'polypeptide(L)'
;MKCTILHEGKGRMRVHVEKVRMTLHRADVLEAYLNHNDAIVHATVYERTGDVVITYTGKRSAAVALLAGYKFDVAEYDALVTSADSRKLNREYQDKMFNLVAGRCLRKLFLPAPIAAAYTAFRSIGFIWKGVRCVLRRKLEVEVLDALSIGVSMLRGDFATAGSVMFLLNLGSLLEEWTRKKSLDDLARSMALNVDKVWVRSQGTEVLMPLTKVRTGDQVVVRSGNMIPLDGTVLEGEAMVNQAALTGESMPVRKVEGSTIYAGTVVEEGECVFVAKAEGGSNRYDKIVAMIEESEKLKSSTENRALVLADKLVLWCLGATVVTYVFTRNVTRAISCLMVDFSCALKLSMPLAVLSAMRECSSYHITVKGGKYLEALSKADTIVFDKTGTLTRATPQVVDVIPFSGCDEREVLQLAACLEEHFPHSMANAVVRAAKERGISHEEMHSEVEYIVAHGIASRVGGEQVVIGSHHFVFEDEKCVIPANEQAKFDALKPEYSHLYMAASGQLVGVICISDPLRPEAAAVLNGLRALGIKNTVMMTGDSERTAAAIAKQVGVDHFFAEVLPEDKANFVQKAKAEGHTVVMIGDGINDSPALSAADIGIAINSGAAIAREIADVTIKADSLEELVVLKAIANSLQKRVHANYRFVLTFNSTLIALGALGILQPASSAMLHNLSTIGISLKSMTNLLPENQVPQLKA
;
A
#
# COMPACT_ATOMS: atom_id res chain seq x y z
N MET A 1 25.68 -20.23 20.56
CA MET A 1 25.95 -19.03 21.38
C MET A 1 25.87 -19.34 22.87
N LYS A 2 26.76 -18.84 23.75
CA LYS A 2 26.65 -19.01 25.22
C LYS A 2 25.84 -17.86 25.80
N CYS A 3 24.81 -18.18 26.56
CA CYS A 3 23.89 -17.20 27.13
C CYS A 3 23.48 -17.59 28.55
N THR A 4 23.27 -16.59 29.39
CA THR A 4 22.69 -16.77 30.74
C THR A 4 21.28 -16.17 30.76
N ILE A 5 20.29 -16.95 31.23
CA ILE A 5 18.92 -16.45 31.37
C ILE A 5 18.86 -15.55 32.60
N LEU A 6 18.60 -14.26 32.45
CA LEU A 6 18.50 -13.31 33.55
C LEU A 6 17.11 -13.28 34.16
N HIS A 7 16.08 -13.44 33.36
CA HIS A 7 14.68 -13.42 33.80
C HIS A 7 13.81 -14.21 32.83
N GLU A 8 12.82 -14.93 33.37
CA GLU A 8 11.88 -15.72 32.58
C GLU A 8 10.46 -15.58 33.13
N GLY A 9 9.47 -15.43 32.26
CA GLY A 9 8.04 -15.40 32.55
C GLY A 9 7.26 -16.20 31.51
N LYS A 10 5.95 -16.31 31.63
CA LYS A 10 5.11 -17.04 30.65
C LYS A 10 5.26 -16.42 29.26
N GLY A 11 5.88 -17.15 28.32
CA GLY A 11 6.08 -16.75 26.93
C GLY A 11 7.11 -15.64 26.70
N ARG A 12 7.89 -15.24 27.73
CA ARG A 12 8.91 -14.19 27.62
C ARG A 12 10.16 -14.53 28.40
N MET A 13 11.35 -14.36 27.80
CA MET A 13 12.64 -14.54 28.50
C MET A 13 13.56 -13.36 28.18
N ARG A 14 14.43 -13.03 29.18
CA ARG A 14 15.56 -12.12 29.00
C ARG A 14 16.84 -12.89 29.20
N VAL A 15 17.73 -12.82 28.22
CA VAL A 15 18.96 -13.59 28.15
C VAL A 15 20.13 -12.67 27.98
N HIS A 16 21.23 -12.88 28.69
CA HIS A 16 22.49 -12.17 28.51
C HIS A 16 23.45 -12.99 27.65
N VAL A 17 24.06 -12.39 26.64
CA VAL A 17 25.06 -13.05 25.77
C VAL A 17 26.43 -12.90 26.37
N GLU A 18 27.05 -14.04 26.74
CA GLU A 18 28.34 -14.07 27.42
C GLU A 18 29.52 -13.95 26.44
N LYS A 19 30.58 -13.24 26.87
CA LYS A 19 31.92 -13.19 26.24
C LYS A 19 31.97 -12.66 24.80
N VAL A 20 30.93 -12.03 24.28
CA VAL A 20 30.88 -11.43 22.94
C VAL A 20 30.70 -9.94 23.06
N ARG A 21 31.59 -9.15 22.45
CA ARG A 21 31.34 -7.73 22.29
C ARG A 21 30.21 -7.53 21.29
N MET A 22 29.02 -7.18 21.79
CA MET A 22 27.86 -6.91 20.98
C MET A 22 28.07 -5.57 20.25
N THR A 23 28.33 -5.65 18.92
CA THR A 23 28.33 -4.46 18.05
C THR A 23 26.92 -4.20 17.54
N LEU A 24 26.66 -3.01 17.01
CA LEU A 24 25.37 -2.67 16.36
C LEU A 24 24.99 -3.72 15.33
N HIS A 25 25.91 -4.02 14.40
CA HIS A 25 25.69 -4.99 13.34
C HIS A 25 25.37 -6.39 13.88
N ARG A 26 26.14 -6.90 14.84
CA ARG A 26 25.87 -8.20 15.47
C ARG A 26 24.53 -8.25 16.18
N ALA A 27 24.12 -7.13 16.80
CA ALA A 27 22.81 -7.03 17.45
C ALA A 27 21.68 -7.05 16.41
N ASP A 28 21.84 -6.36 15.28
CA ASP A 28 20.86 -6.33 14.19
C ASP A 28 20.73 -7.70 13.53
N VAL A 29 21.84 -8.38 13.26
CA VAL A 29 21.88 -9.74 12.68
C VAL A 29 21.20 -10.75 13.61
N LEU A 30 21.51 -10.71 14.91
CA LEU A 30 20.90 -11.61 15.91
C LEU A 30 19.39 -11.35 16.05
N GLU A 31 18.97 -10.08 16.05
CA GLU A 31 17.57 -9.71 16.13
C GLU A 31 16.80 -10.14 14.87
N ALA A 32 17.36 -9.93 13.70
CA ALA A 32 16.79 -10.39 12.43
C ALA A 32 16.66 -11.92 12.39
N TYR A 33 17.71 -12.64 12.78
CA TYR A 33 17.70 -14.10 12.84
C TYR A 33 16.59 -14.64 13.77
N LEU A 34 16.43 -14.06 14.95
CA LEU A 34 15.41 -14.48 15.92
C LEU A 34 14.00 -14.17 15.40
N ASN A 35 13.77 -12.97 14.88
CA ASN A 35 12.46 -12.55 14.38
C ASN A 35 12.06 -13.22 13.05
N HIS A 36 12.99 -13.87 12.35
CA HIS A 36 12.70 -14.62 11.12
C HIS A 36 12.13 -16.02 11.40
N ASN A 37 12.06 -16.44 12.66
CA ASN A 37 11.60 -17.78 13.03
C ASN A 37 10.19 -17.73 13.62
N ASP A 38 9.28 -18.57 13.10
CA ASP A 38 7.86 -18.64 13.50
C ASP A 38 7.62 -18.95 15.00
N ALA A 39 8.60 -19.55 15.68
CA ALA A 39 8.52 -19.80 17.12
C ALA A 39 8.71 -18.54 17.98
N ILE A 40 9.20 -17.45 17.41
CA ILE A 40 9.46 -16.17 18.07
C ILE A 40 8.42 -15.15 17.61
N VAL A 41 7.66 -14.61 18.55
CA VAL A 41 6.71 -13.51 18.28
C VAL A 41 7.46 -12.20 18.06
N HIS A 42 8.42 -11.93 18.96
CA HIS A 42 9.24 -10.72 18.91
C HIS A 42 10.51 -10.90 19.74
N ALA A 43 11.64 -10.52 19.17
CA ALA A 43 12.92 -10.46 19.86
C ALA A 43 13.50 -9.05 19.74
N THR A 44 14.10 -8.55 20.84
CA THR A 44 14.83 -7.28 20.88
C THR A 44 16.21 -7.50 21.47
N VAL A 45 17.25 -7.08 20.78
CA VAL A 45 18.64 -7.22 21.22
C VAL A 45 19.18 -5.85 21.67
N TYR A 46 19.64 -5.76 22.90
CA TYR A 46 20.22 -4.55 23.49
C TYR A 46 21.75 -4.56 23.36
N GLU A 47 22.30 -3.78 22.43
CA GLU A 47 23.74 -3.76 22.12
C GLU A 47 24.62 -3.37 23.31
N ARG A 48 24.16 -2.40 24.13
CA ARG A 48 24.96 -1.85 25.24
C ARG A 48 25.11 -2.82 26.39
N THR A 49 24.08 -3.62 26.65
CA THR A 49 24.08 -4.58 27.77
C THR A 49 24.38 -5.99 27.30
N GLY A 50 24.27 -6.29 26.00
CA GLY A 50 24.37 -7.63 25.45
C GLY A 50 23.17 -8.52 25.82
N ASP A 51 22.05 -7.91 26.22
CA ASP A 51 20.85 -8.64 26.60
C ASP A 51 19.92 -8.82 25.39
N VAL A 52 19.24 -9.95 25.38
CA VAL A 52 18.22 -10.29 24.38
C VAL A 52 16.92 -10.55 25.12
N VAL A 53 15.86 -9.83 24.76
CA VAL A 53 14.50 -10.07 25.24
C VAL A 53 13.70 -10.75 24.15
N ILE A 54 13.17 -11.92 24.45
CA ILE A 54 12.45 -12.76 23.50
C ILE A 54 11.05 -13.03 24.02
N THR A 55 10.06 -12.77 23.17
CA THR A 55 8.68 -13.22 23.36
C THR A 55 8.43 -14.36 22.38
N TYR A 56 7.98 -15.50 22.85
CA TYR A 56 7.83 -16.72 22.05
C TYR A 56 6.47 -17.36 22.24
N THR A 57 5.99 -18.09 21.21
CA THR A 57 4.81 -18.95 21.26
C THR A 57 5.24 -20.42 21.26
N GLY A 58 4.54 -21.26 22.02
CA GLY A 58 4.82 -22.70 22.07
C GLY A 58 5.84 -23.11 23.13
N LYS A 59 6.68 -24.08 22.77
CA LYS A 59 7.61 -24.71 23.75
C LYS A 59 8.87 -23.85 23.97
N ARG A 60 9.19 -23.56 25.24
CA ARG A 60 10.44 -22.89 25.68
C ARG A 60 11.70 -23.48 25.03
N SER A 61 11.73 -24.81 24.87
CA SER A 61 12.88 -25.51 24.28
C SER A 61 13.20 -25.07 22.84
N ALA A 62 12.21 -24.65 22.05
CA ALA A 62 12.41 -24.16 20.70
C ALA A 62 13.15 -22.81 20.69
N ALA A 63 12.74 -21.86 21.52
CA ALA A 63 13.42 -20.56 21.65
C ALA A 63 14.87 -20.70 22.17
N VAL A 64 15.08 -21.61 23.12
CA VAL A 64 16.44 -21.90 23.64
C VAL A 64 17.31 -22.60 22.59
N ALA A 65 16.75 -23.51 21.80
CA ALA A 65 17.47 -24.19 20.71
C ALA A 65 17.91 -23.20 19.60
N LEU A 66 17.06 -22.25 19.26
CA LEU A 66 17.38 -21.18 18.31
C LEU A 66 18.55 -20.31 18.79
N LEU A 67 18.53 -19.88 20.06
CA LEU A 67 19.63 -19.15 20.66
C LEU A 67 20.93 -19.96 20.68
N ALA A 68 20.84 -21.24 21.05
CA ALA A 68 22.01 -22.13 21.11
C ALA A 68 22.62 -22.38 19.70
N GLY A 69 21.78 -22.51 18.67
CA GLY A 69 22.20 -22.75 17.29
C GLY A 69 22.82 -21.55 16.60
N TYR A 70 22.60 -20.31 17.08
CA TYR A 70 23.14 -19.11 16.47
C TYR A 70 24.66 -19.01 16.57
N LYS A 71 25.29 -18.65 15.48
CA LYS A 71 26.75 -18.38 15.39
C LYS A 71 26.95 -16.96 14.86
N PHE A 72 27.82 -16.17 15.51
CA PHE A 72 28.17 -14.83 15.04
C PHE A 72 29.02 -14.88 13.79
N ASP A 73 28.96 -13.81 13.00
CA ASP A 73 29.82 -13.55 11.83
C ASP A 73 29.66 -14.63 10.71
N VAL A 74 28.45 -15.15 10.54
CA VAL A 74 28.07 -16.04 9.42
C VAL A 74 27.41 -15.20 8.33
N ALA A 75 28.00 -15.16 7.14
CA ALA A 75 27.54 -14.34 6.02
C ALA A 75 26.06 -14.61 5.59
N GLU A 76 25.57 -15.82 5.83
CA GLU A 76 24.17 -16.20 5.55
C GLU A 76 23.18 -15.41 6.43
N TYR A 77 23.57 -15.06 7.65
CA TYR A 77 22.72 -14.29 8.57
C TYR A 77 22.75 -12.80 8.29
N ASP A 78 23.84 -12.30 7.70
CA ASP A 78 23.93 -10.90 7.25
C ASP A 78 22.90 -10.57 6.17
N ALA A 79 22.53 -11.55 5.34
CA ALA A 79 21.48 -11.41 4.34
C ALA A 79 20.06 -11.29 4.93
N LEU A 80 19.88 -11.63 6.21
CA LEU A 80 18.60 -11.46 6.93
C LEU A 80 18.40 -10.02 7.42
N VAL A 81 19.49 -9.25 7.54
CA VAL A 81 19.41 -7.84 7.90
C VAL A 81 19.04 -7.06 6.64
N THR A 82 17.76 -6.85 6.44
CA THR A 82 17.33 -5.79 5.53
C THR A 82 17.94 -4.48 6.02
N SER A 83 18.82 -3.92 5.23
CA SER A 83 19.68 -2.77 5.48
C SER A 83 18.95 -1.55 6.04
N ALA A 84 18.56 -1.58 7.27
CA ALA A 84 17.90 -0.45 7.87
C ALA A 84 18.52 -0.13 9.21
N ASP A 85 19.33 0.85 9.15
CA ASP A 85 20.03 1.58 10.18
C ASP A 85 19.15 2.28 11.24
N SER A 86 17.96 1.74 11.60
CA SER A 86 17.12 2.43 12.58
C SER A 86 17.81 2.58 13.95
N ARG A 87 18.67 1.64 14.30
CA ARG A 87 19.52 1.78 15.49
C ARG A 87 20.59 2.83 15.30
N LYS A 88 21.22 2.87 14.13
CA LYS A 88 22.19 3.88 13.76
C LYS A 88 21.55 5.25 13.68
N LEU A 89 20.36 5.36 13.09
CA LEU A 89 19.56 6.56 13.06
C LEU A 89 19.25 7.04 14.50
N ASN A 90 18.69 6.18 15.35
CA ASN A 90 18.35 6.53 16.73
C ASN A 90 19.59 6.94 17.52
N ARG A 91 20.73 6.26 17.34
CA ARG A 91 21.98 6.61 18.01
C ARG A 91 22.54 7.95 17.56
N GLU A 92 22.55 8.20 16.24
CA GLU A 92 23.00 9.48 15.69
C GLU A 92 22.22 10.66 16.30
N TYR A 93 20.89 10.53 16.39
CA TYR A 93 20.05 11.57 16.97
C TYR A 93 20.15 11.66 18.50
N GLN A 94 20.32 10.53 19.19
CA GLN A 94 20.63 10.54 20.64
C GLN A 94 21.95 11.23 20.93
N ASP A 95 22.98 10.99 20.15
CA ASP A 95 24.29 11.64 20.30
C ASP A 95 24.21 13.15 19.99
N LYS A 96 23.48 13.54 18.93
CA LYS A 96 23.21 14.96 18.61
C LYS A 96 22.45 15.65 19.74
N MET A 97 21.42 15.01 20.28
CA MET A 97 20.61 15.55 21.39
C MET A 97 21.42 15.63 22.66
N PHE A 98 22.19 14.60 22.99
CA PHE A 98 23.10 14.61 24.14
C PHE A 98 24.12 15.75 24.03
N ASN A 99 24.76 15.92 22.89
CA ASN A 99 25.73 16.98 22.64
C ASN A 99 25.09 18.37 22.74
N LEU A 100 23.86 18.53 22.27
CA LEU A 100 23.11 19.80 22.39
C LEU A 100 22.83 20.16 23.85
N VAL A 101 22.33 19.20 24.64
CA VAL A 101 21.97 19.36 26.05
C VAL A 101 23.22 19.51 26.90
N ALA A 102 24.19 18.60 26.78
CA ALA A 102 25.46 18.66 27.52
C ALA A 102 26.22 19.92 27.22
N GLY A 103 26.32 20.32 25.94
CA GLY A 103 26.94 21.58 25.55
C GLY A 103 26.27 22.81 26.15
N ARG A 104 24.94 22.82 26.35
CA ARG A 104 24.23 23.88 27.05
C ARG A 104 24.56 23.90 28.56
N CYS A 105 24.51 22.72 29.19
CA CYS A 105 24.83 22.58 30.62
C CYS A 105 26.27 23.01 30.92
N LEU A 106 27.25 22.54 30.13
CA LEU A 106 28.65 22.91 30.28
C LEU A 106 28.87 24.42 30.10
N ARG A 107 28.26 25.04 29.07
CA ARG A 107 28.37 26.48 28.87
C ARG A 107 27.76 27.27 30.02
N LYS A 108 26.61 26.85 30.54
CA LYS A 108 25.98 27.55 31.67
C LYS A 108 26.78 27.42 32.96
N LEU A 109 27.54 26.33 33.12
CA LEU A 109 28.31 26.05 34.34
C LEU A 109 29.72 26.65 34.31
N PHE A 110 30.39 26.63 33.14
CA PHE A 110 31.82 26.95 33.04
C PHE A 110 32.14 28.24 32.27
N LEU A 111 31.20 28.80 31.48
CA LEU A 111 31.48 30.02 30.72
C LEU A 111 31.19 31.28 31.55
N PRO A 112 32.17 32.22 31.70
CA PRO A 112 31.91 33.55 32.26
C PRO A 112 30.82 34.30 31.48
N ALA A 113 30.02 35.10 32.18
CA ALA A 113 28.88 35.79 31.59
C ALA A 113 29.18 36.61 30.31
N PRO A 114 30.32 37.37 30.23
CA PRO A 114 30.64 38.13 29.00
C PRO A 114 30.89 37.20 27.78
N ILE A 115 31.58 36.07 28.00
CA ILE A 115 31.91 35.13 26.94
C ILE A 115 30.65 34.39 26.51
N ALA A 116 29.77 34.04 27.46
CA ALA A 116 28.47 33.43 27.17
C ALA A 116 27.57 34.37 26.37
N ALA A 117 27.58 35.67 26.68
CA ALA A 117 26.86 36.71 25.92
C ALA A 117 27.40 36.84 24.48
N ALA A 118 28.73 36.95 24.33
CA ALA A 118 29.36 37.00 23.00
C ALA A 118 29.07 35.76 22.15
N TYR A 119 29.12 34.56 22.75
CA TYR A 119 28.75 33.32 22.08
C TYR A 119 27.29 33.30 21.64
N THR A 120 26.37 33.77 22.52
CA THR A 120 24.94 33.85 22.21
C THR A 120 24.70 34.85 21.07
N ALA A 121 25.38 36.00 21.09
CA ALA A 121 25.31 36.98 20.01
C ALA A 121 25.79 36.41 18.68
N PHE A 122 26.91 35.71 18.67
CA PHE A 122 27.42 35.09 17.46
C PHE A 122 26.44 34.05 16.90
N ARG A 123 25.89 33.21 17.75
CA ARG A 123 24.91 32.20 17.35
C ARG A 123 23.59 32.77 16.84
N SER A 124 23.17 33.94 17.33
CA SER A 124 21.92 34.59 16.93
C SER A 124 21.95 35.08 15.48
N ILE A 125 23.13 35.38 14.93
CA ILE A 125 23.30 35.89 13.56
C ILE A 125 22.67 34.93 12.56
N GLY A 126 22.85 33.61 12.72
CA GLY A 126 22.29 32.60 11.82
C GLY A 126 20.77 32.59 11.82
N PHE A 127 20.13 32.76 12.97
CA PHE A 127 18.66 32.81 13.10
C PHE A 127 18.10 34.09 12.51
N ILE A 128 18.72 35.24 12.85
CA ILE A 128 18.31 36.54 12.32
C ILE A 128 18.44 36.59 10.80
N TRP A 129 19.53 36.04 10.26
CA TRP A 129 19.74 35.98 8.80
C TRP A 129 18.71 35.13 8.08
N LYS A 130 18.27 34.01 8.67
CA LYS A 130 17.19 33.18 8.12
C LYS A 130 15.89 33.98 8.00
N GLY A 131 15.49 34.68 9.07
CA GLY A 131 14.30 35.53 9.05
C GLY A 131 14.39 36.67 8.05
N VAL A 132 15.53 37.39 7.97
CA VAL A 132 15.77 38.46 6.98
C VAL A 132 15.65 37.89 5.56
N ARG A 133 16.21 36.70 5.28
CA ARG A 133 16.12 36.06 3.97
C ARG A 133 14.66 35.72 3.61
N CYS A 134 13.82 35.28 4.56
CA CYS A 134 12.39 35.04 4.35
C CYS A 134 11.67 36.32 3.95
N VAL A 135 11.89 37.41 4.66
CA VAL A 135 11.31 38.73 4.36
C VAL A 135 11.74 39.23 2.98
N LEU A 136 13.04 39.12 2.65
CA LEU A 136 13.56 39.49 1.32
C LEU A 136 12.93 38.67 0.18
N ARG A 137 12.54 37.44 0.45
CA ARG A 137 11.80 36.56 -0.51
C ARG A 137 10.29 36.85 -0.52
N ARG A 138 9.82 37.86 0.21
CA ARG A 138 8.40 38.21 0.39
C ARG A 138 7.55 37.07 0.94
N LYS A 139 8.15 36.20 1.76
CA LYS A 139 7.47 35.13 2.48
C LYS A 139 7.45 35.44 3.96
N LEU A 140 6.33 35.24 4.62
CA LEU A 140 6.19 35.38 6.07
C LEU A 140 6.01 33.98 6.65
N GLU A 141 7.12 33.36 7.02
CA GLU A 141 7.21 32.02 7.61
C GLU A 141 7.66 32.14 9.09
N VAL A 142 7.69 31.02 9.80
CA VAL A 142 8.02 30.99 11.25
C VAL A 142 9.39 31.57 11.56
N GLU A 143 10.34 31.45 10.64
CA GLU A 143 11.68 32.00 10.75
C GLU A 143 11.70 33.53 11.02
N VAL A 144 10.64 34.25 10.61
CA VAL A 144 10.48 35.68 10.90
C VAL A 144 10.13 35.87 12.37
N LEU A 145 9.26 35.04 12.96
CA LEU A 145 8.92 35.11 14.39
C LEU A 145 10.14 34.80 15.25
N ASP A 146 10.90 33.78 14.90
CA ASP A 146 12.12 33.37 15.58
C ASP A 146 13.18 34.50 15.55
N ALA A 147 13.41 35.06 14.36
CA ALA A 147 14.37 36.15 14.18
C ALA A 147 13.98 37.40 14.98
N LEU A 148 12.69 37.77 15.00
CA LEU A 148 12.18 38.89 15.77
C LEU A 148 12.33 38.65 17.26
N SER A 149 11.98 37.49 17.78
CA SER A 149 12.05 37.16 19.19
C SER A 149 13.48 37.15 19.70
N ILE A 150 14.40 36.53 18.94
CA ILE A 150 15.83 36.52 19.27
C ILE A 150 16.41 37.93 19.14
N GLY A 151 16.11 38.64 18.04
CA GLY A 151 16.61 39.97 17.78
C GLY A 151 16.20 40.99 18.85
N VAL A 152 14.92 41.02 19.24
CA VAL A 152 14.43 41.92 20.31
C VAL A 152 15.06 41.55 21.67
N SER A 153 15.22 40.27 21.99
CA SER A 153 15.90 39.84 23.22
C SER A 153 17.37 40.30 23.25
N MET A 154 18.07 40.20 22.13
CA MET A 154 19.45 40.65 21.96
C MET A 154 19.59 42.14 22.12
N LEU A 155 18.71 42.97 21.50
CA LEU A 155 18.70 44.41 21.61
C LEU A 155 18.46 44.88 23.06
N ARG A 156 17.75 44.11 23.88
CA ARG A 156 17.54 44.38 25.30
C ARG A 156 18.68 43.93 26.20
N GLY A 157 19.69 43.25 25.66
CA GLY A 157 20.75 42.64 26.44
C GLY A 157 20.31 41.36 27.21
N ASP A 158 19.13 40.81 26.91
CA ASP A 158 18.64 39.58 27.53
C ASP A 158 19.16 38.35 26.79
N PHE A 159 20.46 38.11 26.94
CA PHE A 159 21.17 37.00 26.33
C PHE A 159 20.68 35.65 26.87
N ALA A 160 20.14 35.62 28.10
CA ALA A 160 19.64 34.38 28.72
C ALA A 160 18.38 33.90 28.03
N THR A 161 17.41 34.80 27.77
CA THR A 161 16.20 34.49 27.02
C THR A 161 16.53 34.12 25.58
N ALA A 162 17.34 34.92 24.85
CA ALA A 162 17.75 34.62 23.50
C ALA A 162 18.42 33.22 23.38
N GLY A 163 19.35 32.90 24.29
CA GLY A 163 20.02 31.62 24.33
C GLY A 163 19.09 30.45 24.66
N SER A 164 18.06 30.70 25.48
CA SER A 164 17.04 29.67 25.80
C SER A 164 16.13 29.39 24.61
N VAL A 165 15.68 30.43 23.93
CA VAL A 165 14.88 30.32 22.71
C VAL A 165 15.63 29.55 21.62
N MET A 166 16.86 29.99 21.29
CA MET A 166 17.70 29.31 20.30
C MET A 166 17.94 27.81 20.62
N PHE A 167 18.12 27.49 21.90
CA PHE A 167 18.26 26.10 22.35
C PHE A 167 16.97 25.28 22.09
N LEU A 168 15.82 25.84 22.49
CA LEU A 168 14.53 25.16 22.30
C LEU A 168 14.18 24.98 20.83
N LEU A 169 14.47 25.97 19.98
CA LEU A 169 14.30 25.86 18.53
C LEU A 169 15.19 24.76 17.93
N ASN A 170 16.48 24.72 18.29
CA ASN A 170 17.37 23.66 17.83
C ASN A 170 16.95 22.27 18.33
N LEU A 171 16.49 22.18 19.58
CA LEU A 171 15.98 20.91 20.12
C LEU A 171 14.71 20.47 19.40
N GLY A 172 13.79 21.41 19.15
CA GLY A 172 12.56 21.17 18.40
C GLY A 172 12.84 20.65 16.99
N SER A 173 13.69 21.36 16.22
CA SER A 173 14.05 20.97 14.86
C SER A 173 14.78 19.61 14.78
N LEU A 174 15.63 19.31 15.78
CA LEU A 174 16.29 17.99 15.85
C LEU A 174 15.31 16.84 16.10
N LEU A 175 14.34 17.04 17.01
CA LEU A 175 13.30 16.05 17.30
C LEU A 175 12.34 15.90 16.13
N GLU A 176 12.02 16.97 15.43
CA GLU A 176 11.21 16.96 14.21
C GLU A 176 11.88 16.13 13.12
N GLU A 177 13.16 16.40 12.83
CA GLU A 177 13.93 15.66 11.83
C GLU A 177 14.03 14.16 12.17
N TRP A 178 14.33 13.84 13.45
CA TRP A 178 14.35 12.47 13.92
C TRP A 178 13.01 11.76 13.74
N THR A 179 11.91 12.42 14.16
CA THR A 179 10.56 11.84 14.07
C THR A 179 10.18 11.55 12.62
N ARG A 180 10.47 12.48 11.70
CA ARG A 180 10.23 12.29 10.26
C ARG A 180 11.02 11.13 9.69
N LYS A 181 12.35 11.10 9.92
CA LYS A 181 13.21 10.03 9.41
C LYS A 181 12.84 8.66 9.98
N LYS A 182 12.49 8.61 11.27
CA LYS A 182 12.04 7.35 11.89
C LYS A 182 10.73 6.84 11.27
N SER A 183 9.76 7.72 11.04
CA SER A 183 8.50 7.34 10.42
C SER A 183 8.68 6.82 9.00
N LEU A 184 9.56 7.44 8.20
CA LEU A 184 9.92 6.98 6.86
C LEU A 184 10.59 5.60 6.89
N ASP A 185 11.53 5.38 7.82
CA ASP A 185 12.22 4.11 8.00
C ASP A 185 11.25 2.99 8.43
N ASP A 186 10.35 3.27 9.38
CA ASP A 186 9.32 2.33 9.83
C ASP A 186 8.37 1.95 8.68
N LEU A 187 7.96 2.92 7.84
CA LEU A 187 7.14 2.66 6.65
C LEU A 187 7.90 1.82 5.61
N ALA A 188 9.14 2.18 5.28
CA ALA A 188 9.96 1.45 4.33
C ALA A 188 10.16 -0.01 4.74
N ARG A 189 10.36 -0.29 6.04
CA ARG A 189 10.45 -1.65 6.57
C ARG A 189 9.15 -2.42 6.41
N SER A 190 8.02 -1.80 6.79
CA SER A 190 6.71 -2.44 6.66
C SER A 190 6.42 -2.83 5.20
N MET A 191 6.78 -1.98 4.24
CA MET A 191 6.62 -2.26 2.81
C MET A 191 7.64 -3.30 2.29
N ALA A 192 8.85 -3.35 2.85
CA ALA A 192 9.89 -4.31 2.46
C ALA A 192 9.58 -5.76 2.87
N LEU A 193 8.76 -5.98 3.92
CA LEU A 193 8.36 -7.31 4.37
C LEU A 193 7.44 -8.04 3.38
N ASN A 194 6.79 -7.32 2.46
CA ASN A 194 5.98 -7.90 1.38
C ASN A 194 6.88 -8.39 0.24
N VAL A 195 7.43 -9.59 0.36
CA VAL A 195 8.38 -10.17 -0.60
C VAL A 195 7.64 -10.69 -1.83
N ASP A 196 7.96 -10.14 -3.01
CA ASP A 196 7.53 -10.73 -4.29
C ASP A 196 8.30 -12.00 -4.55
N LYS A 197 7.60 -13.05 -5.00
CA LYS A 197 8.19 -14.33 -5.39
C LYS A 197 8.27 -14.38 -6.91
N VAL A 198 9.31 -15.01 -7.41
CA VAL A 198 9.56 -15.20 -8.86
C VAL A 198 9.87 -16.65 -9.15
N TRP A 199 9.50 -17.10 -10.35
CA TRP A 199 9.85 -18.41 -10.83
C TRP A 199 11.28 -18.40 -11.35
N VAL A 200 12.12 -19.27 -10.80
CA VAL A 200 13.50 -19.45 -11.24
C VAL A 200 13.66 -20.88 -11.75
N ARG A 201 14.18 -21.02 -12.96
CA ARG A 201 14.50 -22.32 -13.55
C ARG A 201 15.88 -22.75 -13.12
N SER A 202 15.98 -23.88 -12.44
CA SER A 202 17.23 -24.51 -12.02
C SER A 202 17.21 -25.99 -12.40
N GLN A 203 18.19 -26.45 -13.16
CA GLN A 203 18.31 -27.85 -13.61
C GLN A 203 17.04 -28.41 -14.28
N GLY A 204 16.36 -27.59 -15.07
CA GLY A 204 15.13 -28.00 -15.79
C GLY A 204 13.85 -27.99 -14.95
N THR A 205 13.92 -27.63 -13.66
CA THR A 205 12.76 -27.52 -12.78
C THR A 205 12.53 -26.07 -12.40
N GLU A 206 11.27 -25.62 -12.38
CA GLU A 206 10.89 -24.29 -11.96
C GLU A 206 10.61 -24.25 -10.45
N VAL A 207 11.25 -23.34 -9.75
CA VAL A 207 11.12 -23.15 -8.31
C VAL A 207 10.66 -21.74 -8.00
N LEU A 208 9.58 -21.60 -7.26
CA LEU A 208 9.09 -20.32 -6.80
C LEU A 208 9.92 -19.85 -5.59
N MET A 209 10.73 -18.81 -5.76
CA MET A 209 11.56 -18.28 -4.69
C MET A 209 11.39 -16.78 -4.49
N PRO A 210 11.71 -16.24 -3.29
CA PRO A 210 11.72 -14.80 -3.07
C PRO A 210 12.69 -14.09 -4.01
N LEU A 211 12.26 -12.95 -4.57
CA LEU A 211 13.09 -12.12 -5.46
C LEU A 211 14.45 -11.77 -4.83
N THR A 212 14.48 -11.59 -3.51
CA THR A 212 15.72 -11.28 -2.75
C THR A 212 16.77 -12.39 -2.78
N LYS A 213 16.40 -13.61 -3.17
CA LYS A 213 17.32 -14.75 -3.29
C LYS A 213 17.85 -14.97 -4.71
N VAL A 214 17.34 -14.23 -5.70
CA VAL A 214 17.78 -14.31 -7.09
C VAL A 214 19.15 -13.64 -7.23
N ARG A 215 20.08 -14.35 -7.87
CA ARG A 215 21.44 -13.90 -8.13
C ARG A 215 21.65 -13.57 -9.60
N THR A 216 22.65 -12.78 -9.89
CA THR A 216 23.08 -12.54 -11.27
C THR A 216 23.44 -13.87 -11.94
N GLY A 217 22.85 -14.12 -13.09
CA GLY A 217 23.02 -15.38 -13.84
C GLY A 217 21.90 -16.38 -13.66
N ASP A 218 20.98 -16.20 -12.69
CA ASP A 218 19.82 -17.07 -12.54
C ASP A 218 18.84 -16.90 -13.71
N GLN A 219 18.19 -17.99 -14.10
CA GLN A 219 17.18 -17.99 -15.16
C GLN A 219 15.80 -17.76 -14.56
N VAL A 220 15.24 -16.60 -14.85
CA VAL A 220 13.91 -16.19 -14.35
C VAL A 220 12.87 -16.39 -15.44
N VAL A 221 11.74 -17.00 -15.08
CA VAL A 221 10.60 -17.26 -15.97
C VAL A 221 9.52 -16.22 -15.72
N VAL A 222 9.08 -15.53 -16.78
CA VAL A 222 7.99 -14.54 -16.71
C VAL A 222 6.95 -14.86 -17.77
N ARG A 223 5.69 -14.90 -17.34
CA ARG A 223 4.51 -15.24 -18.15
C ARG A 223 3.63 -14.02 -18.37
N SER A 224 2.72 -14.13 -19.33
CA SER A 224 1.69 -13.12 -19.60
C SER A 224 1.02 -12.60 -18.31
N GLY A 225 0.82 -11.30 -18.22
CA GLY A 225 0.28 -10.59 -17.04
C GLY A 225 1.29 -10.31 -15.92
N ASN A 226 2.52 -10.84 -16.00
CA ASN A 226 3.53 -10.64 -14.96
C ASN A 226 4.52 -9.51 -15.30
N MET A 227 4.97 -8.82 -14.24
CA MET A 227 6.03 -7.81 -14.35
C MET A 227 7.40 -8.49 -14.39
N ILE A 228 8.28 -7.99 -15.23
CA ILE A 228 9.68 -8.37 -15.26
C ILE A 228 10.36 -7.82 -14.00
N PRO A 229 10.85 -8.71 -13.11
CA PRO A 229 11.31 -8.28 -11.78
C PRO A 229 12.72 -7.69 -11.75
N LEU A 230 13.55 -8.02 -12.74
CA LEU A 230 14.96 -7.65 -12.83
C LEU A 230 15.35 -7.39 -14.29
N ASP A 231 16.35 -6.54 -14.49
CA ASP A 231 16.96 -6.37 -15.80
C ASP A 231 17.64 -7.67 -16.25
N GLY A 232 17.50 -8.01 -17.53
CA GLY A 232 18.06 -9.23 -18.04
C GLY A 232 18.12 -9.31 -19.57
N THR A 233 18.55 -10.48 -20.05
CA THR A 233 18.56 -10.82 -21.47
C THR A 233 17.73 -12.09 -21.67
N VAL A 234 16.80 -12.05 -22.61
CA VAL A 234 15.95 -13.21 -22.97
C VAL A 234 16.87 -14.35 -23.46
N LEU A 235 16.73 -15.51 -22.84
CA LEU A 235 17.45 -16.73 -23.18
C LEU A 235 16.59 -17.64 -24.07
N GLU A 236 15.28 -17.69 -23.81
CA GLU A 236 14.35 -18.60 -24.47
C GLU A 236 12.94 -18.01 -24.44
N GLY A 237 12.14 -18.27 -25.47
CA GLY A 237 10.76 -17.84 -25.60
C GLY A 237 10.59 -16.51 -26.32
N GLU A 238 9.33 -16.12 -26.46
CA GLU A 238 8.91 -14.88 -27.10
C GLU A 238 7.80 -14.22 -26.26
N ALA A 239 7.88 -12.91 -26.10
CA ALA A 239 6.91 -12.15 -25.32
C ALA A 239 6.68 -10.76 -25.92
N MET A 240 5.43 -10.30 -25.87
CA MET A 240 5.06 -8.90 -26.09
C MET A 240 5.16 -8.16 -24.76
N VAL A 241 6.08 -7.19 -24.67
CA VAL A 241 6.40 -6.51 -23.42
C VAL A 241 5.97 -5.05 -23.51
N ASN A 242 5.08 -4.64 -22.62
CA ASN A 242 4.70 -3.24 -22.44
C ASN A 242 5.80 -2.49 -21.69
N GLN A 243 6.36 -1.49 -22.33
CA GLN A 243 7.43 -0.65 -21.80
C GLN A 243 6.95 0.80 -21.54
N ALA A 244 5.63 1.06 -21.54
CA ALA A 244 5.06 2.39 -21.38
C ALA A 244 5.54 3.12 -20.11
N ALA A 245 5.78 2.38 -19.03
CA ALA A 245 6.33 2.90 -17.78
C ALA A 245 7.76 3.48 -17.91
N LEU A 246 8.53 3.04 -18.91
CA LEU A 246 9.90 3.48 -19.15
C LEU A 246 10.01 4.45 -20.33
N THR A 247 9.28 4.19 -21.40
CA THR A 247 9.42 4.93 -22.68
C THR A 247 8.28 5.92 -22.92
N GLY A 248 7.16 5.78 -22.22
CA GLY A 248 5.94 6.53 -22.46
C GLY A 248 5.13 6.05 -23.68
N GLU A 249 5.62 5.05 -24.42
CA GLU A 249 4.95 4.47 -25.58
C GLU A 249 4.03 3.33 -25.17
N SER A 250 2.76 3.41 -25.53
CA SER A 250 1.74 2.43 -25.14
C SER A 250 1.72 1.14 -25.98
N MET A 251 2.47 1.07 -27.10
CA MET A 251 2.52 -0.15 -27.90
C MET A 251 3.51 -1.16 -27.32
N PRO A 252 3.08 -2.43 -27.11
CA PRO A 252 3.99 -3.48 -26.64
C PRO A 252 5.09 -3.78 -27.65
N VAL A 253 6.28 -4.04 -27.15
CA VAL A 253 7.45 -4.35 -27.96
C VAL A 253 7.72 -5.86 -27.93
N ARG A 254 7.84 -6.45 -29.09
CA ARG A 254 8.21 -7.88 -29.23
C ARG A 254 9.62 -8.13 -28.74
N LYS A 255 9.78 -9.06 -27.80
CA LYS A 255 11.06 -9.52 -27.26
C LYS A 255 11.26 -10.98 -27.61
N VAL A 256 12.41 -11.26 -28.20
CA VAL A 256 12.85 -12.58 -28.63
C VAL A 256 14.20 -12.93 -28.00
N GLU A 257 14.70 -14.13 -28.20
CA GLU A 257 16.01 -14.55 -27.72
C GLU A 257 17.10 -13.51 -28.01
N GLY A 258 17.93 -13.19 -27.03
CA GLY A 258 18.98 -12.16 -27.10
C GLY A 258 18.47 -10.73 -26.85
N SER A 259 17.16 -10.48 -26.80
CA SER A 259 16.60 -9.15 -26.49
C SER A 259 16.86 -8.75 -25.04
N THR A 260 17.19 -7.48 -24.82
CA THR A 260 17.26 -6.93 -23.46
C THR A 260 15.86 -6.60 -22.96
N ILE A 261 15.59 -7.00 -21.72
CA ILE A 261 14.37 -6.66 -20.99
C ILE A 261 14.68 -5.88 -19.73
N TYR A 262 13.76 -5.07 -19.29
CA TYR A 262 13.95 -4.12 -18.20
C TYR A 262 12.99 -4.39 -17.05
N ALA A 263 13.51 -4.28 -15.84
CA ALA A 263 12.71 -4.37 -14.62
C ALA A 263 11.60 -3.32 -14.61
N GLY A 264 10.40 -3.73 -14.15
CA GLY A 264 9.24 -2.85 -14.10
C GLY A 264 8.41 -2.81 -15.38
N THR A 265 8.83 -3.47 -16.47
CA THR A 265 8.01 -3.67 -17.66
C THR A 265 7.15 -4.92 -17.54
N VAL A 266 6.09 -5.05 -18.31
CA VAL A 266 5.08 -6.09 -18.15
C VAL A 266 4.95 -6.91 -19.42
N VAL A 267 4.90 -8.23 -19.26
CA VAL A 267 4.60 -9.17 -20.35
C VAL A 267 3.09 -9.15 -20.58
N GLU A 268 2.64 -8.63 -21.73
CA GLU A 268 1.22 -8.66 -22.11
C GLU A 268 0.82 -10.01 -22.67
N GLU A 269 1.63 -10.55 -23.59
CA GLU A 269 1.39 -11.85 -24.22
C GLU A 269 2.67 -12.66 -24.30
N GLY A 270 2.55 -13.98 -24.24
CA GLY A 270 3.65 -14.92 -24.35
C GLY A 270 4.33 -15.24 -23.02
N GLU A 271 5.44 -15.97 -23.13
CA GLU A 271 6.30 -16.37 -22.01
C GLU A 271 7.76 -16.23 -22.43
N CYS A 272 8.59 -15.75 -21.54
CA CYS A 272 10.03 -15.73 -21.76
C CYS A 272 10.82 -16.13 -20.52
N VAL A 273 11.94 -16.80 -20.77
CA VAL A 273 12.98 -17.09 -19.77
C VAL A 273 14.14 -16.16 -20.03
N PHE A 274 14.57 -15.44 -19.00
CA PHE A 274 15.68 -14.52 -19.13
C PHE A 274 16.75 -14.73 -18.05
N VAL A 275 17.97 -14.36 -18.37
CA VAL A 275 19.10 -14.39 -17.42
C VAL A 275 19.16 -13.05 -16.70
N ALA A 276 19.07 -13.08 -15.36
CA ALA A 276 19.14 -11.88 -14.53
C ALA A 276 20.55 -11.24 -14.59
N LYS A 277 20.61 -9.94 -14.86
CA LYS A 277 21.85 -9.14 -14.89
C LYS A 277 22.16 -8.45 -13.56
N ALA A 278 21.18 -8.39 -12.64
CA ALA A 278 21.31 -7.77 -11.32
C ALA A 278 20.86 -8.75 -10.23
N GLU A 279 21.40 -8.57 -9.03
CA GLU A 279 20.94 -9.33 -7.87
C GLU A 279 19.57 -8.82 -7.36
N GLY A 280 18.69 -9.76 -7.04
CA GLY A 280 17.40 -9.45 -6.46
C GLY A 280 17.58 -8.89 -5.04
N GLY A 281 17.24 -7.61 -4.83
CA GLY A 281 17.20 -6.99 -3.49
C GLY A 281 18.09 -5.78 -3.27
N SER A 282 19.15 -5.57 -4.04
CA SER A 282 20.06 -4.42 -3.85
C SER A 282 19.43 -3.05 -4.09
N ASN A 283 18.35 -2.96 -4.88
CA ASN A 283 17.69 -1.70 -5.25
C ASN A 283 16.25 -1.57 -4.72
N ARG A 284 15.74 -2.57 -3.98
CA ARG A 284 14.32 -2.56 -3.57
C ARG A 284 14.04 -1.53 -2.48
N TYR A 285 14.92 -1.44 -1.48
CA TYR A 285 14.79 -0.44 -0.43
C TYR A 285 14.85 0.98 -1.02
N ASP A 286 15.78 1.24 -1.92
CA ASP A 286 15.92 2.54 -2.59
C ASP A 286 14.69 2.86 -3.45
N LYS A 287 14.11 1.87 -4.15
CA LYS A 287 12.84 2.04 -4.89
C LYS A 287 11.66 2.32 -3.95
N ILE A 288 11.59 1.66 -2.81
CA ILE A 288 10.55 1.90 -1.79
C ILE A 288 10.72 3.31 -1.21
N VAL A 289 11.94 3.71 -0.87
CA VAL A 289 12.24 5.06 -0.38
C VAL A 289 11.87 6.11 -1.44
N ALA A 290 12.25 5.90 -2.71
CA ALA A 290 11.87 6.78 -3.81
C ALA A 290 10.35 6.86 -3.98
N MET A 291 9.63 5.74 -3.91
CA MET A 291 8.16 5.72 -3.97
C MET A 291 7.53 6.46 -2.79
N ILE A 292 8.09 6.36 -1.58
CA ILE A 292 7.63 7.11 -0.42
C ILE A 292 7.90 8.61 -0.59
N GLU A 293 9.08 8.99 -1.11
CA GLU A 293 9.41 10.38 -1.41
C GLU A 293 8.50 10.96 -2.50
N GLU A 294 8.14 10.17 -3.50
CA GLU A 294 7.17 10.55 -4.53
C GLU A 294 5.76 10.67 -3.93
N SER A 295 5.37 9.75 -3.06
CA SER A 295 4.13 9.82 -2.30
C SER A 295 4.03 11.10 -1.44
N GLU A 296 5.13 11.58 -0.86
CA GLU A 296 5.17 12.88 -0.16
C GLU A 296 4.83 14.05 -1.09
N LYS A 297 5.09 13.95 -2.40
CA LYS A 297 4.68 14.96 -3.40
C LYS A 297 3.18 14.94 -3.68
N LEU A 298 2.53 13.77 -3.50
CA LEU A 298 1.10 13.57 -3.68
C LEU A 298 0.32 13.95 -2.39
N LYS A 299 0.56 15.16 -1.90
CA LYS A 299 -0.09 15.68 -0.69
C LYS A 299 -1.58 15.79 -0.84
N SER A 300 -2.29 15.51 0.25
CA SER A 300 -3.73 15.65 0.31
C SER A 300 -4.18 17.13 0.21
N SER A 301 -5.39 17.36 -0.26
CA SER A 301 -5.94 18.72 -0.35
C SER A 301 -6.12 19.34 1.04
N THR A 302 -6.47 18.53 2.03
CA THR A 302 -6.63 18.95 3.43
C THR A 302 -5.28 19.32 4.05
N GLU A 303 -4.24 18.54 3.77
CA GLU A 303 -2.88 18.83 4.20
C GLU A 303 -2.38 20.16 3.61
N ASN A 304 -2.54 20.34 2.30
CA ASN A 304 -2.14 21.59 1.63
C ASN A 304 -2.90 22.81 2.16
N ARG A 305 -4.22 22.68 2.39
CA ARG A 305 -5.02 23.78 2.99
C ARG A 305 -4.57 24.12 4.39
N ALA A 306 -4.24 23.11 5.20
CA ALA A 306 -3.74 23.33 6.56
C ALA A 306 -2.38 24.00 6.57
N LEU A 307 -1.47 23.65 5.66
CA LEU A 307 -0.16 24.30 5.51
C LEU A 307 -0.30 25.77 5.10
N VAL A 308 -1.14 26.06 4.10
CA VAL A 308 -1.41 27.44 3.67
C VAL A 308 -2.04 28.26 4.79
N LEU A 309 -2.94 27.67 5.57
CA LEU A 309 -3.55 28.36 6.71
C LEU A 309 -2.54 28.58 7.83
N ALA A 310 -1.68 27.61 8.10
CA ALA A 310 -0.60 27.74 9.09
C ALA A 310 0.32 28.95 8.77
N ASP A 311 0.71 29.12 7.51
CA ASP A 311 1.52 30.28 7.09
C ASP A 311 0.75 31.61 7.23
N LYS A 312 -0.56 31.65 6.95
CA LYS A 312 -1.39 32.84 7.21
C LYS A 312 -1.48 33.21 8.69
N LEU A 313 -1.44 32.21 9.58
CA LEU A 313 -1.51 32.43 11.04
C LEU A 313 -0.26 33.11 11.60
N VAL A 314 0.88 33.12 10.87
CA VAL A 314 2.07 33.91 11.23
C VAL A 314 1.73 35.39 11.32
N LEU A 315 0.93 35.92 10.42
CA LEU A 315 0.46 37.33 10.48
C LEU A 315 -0.37 37.60 11.75
N TRP A 316 -1.19 36.64 12.17
CA TRP A 316 -1.96 36.79 13.41
C TRP A 316 -1.07 36.80 14.66
N CYS A 317 -0.01 35.99 14.70
CA CYS A 317 0.98 36.01 15.78
C CYS A 317 1.70 37.36 15.85
N LEU A 318 2.10 37.89 14.69
CA LEU A 318 2.70 39.22 14.61
C LEU A 318 1.73 40.32 15.08
N GLY A 319 0.49 40.26 14.59
CA GLY A 319 -0.58 41.19 15.01
C GLY A 319 -0.84 41.13 16.52
N ALA A 320 -1.00 39.92 17.09
CA ALA A 320 -1.16 39.73 18.53
C ALA A 320 0.01 40.30 19.33
N THR A 321 1.24 40.13 18.83
CA THR A 321 2.45 40.70 19.46
C THR A 321 2.42 42.23 19.49
N VAL A 322 2.10 42.87 18.36
CA VAL A 322 1.98 44.32 18.27
C VAL A 322 0.87 44.82 19.18
N VAL A 323 -0.30 44.23 19.13
CA VAL A 323 -1.43 44.58 19.99
C VAL A 323 -1.06 44.46 21.48
N THR A 324 -0.47 43.32 21.86
CA THR A 324 0.00 43.10 23.24
C THR A 324 1.00 44.18 23.67
N TYR A 325 1.95 44.58 22.82
CA TYR A 325 2.92 45.62 23.13
C TYR A 325 2.23 47.00 23.27
N VAL A 326 1.33 47.35 22.36
CA VAL A 326 0.63 48.65 22.38
C VAL A 326 -0.17 48.82 23.68
N PHE A 327 -0.91 47.78 24.10
CA PHE A 327 -1.75 47.81 25.27
C PHE A 327 -0.98 47.67 26.60
N THR A 328 0.02 46.81 26.65
CA THR A 328 0.74 46.50 27.90
C THR A 328 2.03 47.27 28.09
N ARG A 329 2.58 47.85 27.01
CA ARG A 329 3.92 48.49 26.97
C ARG A 329 5.03 47.57 27.52
N ASN A 330 4.78 46.27 27.56
CA ASN A 330 5.69 45.27 28.10
C ASN A 330 6.23 44.36 27.01
N VAL A 331 7.51 44.54 26.67
CA VAL A 331 8.18 43.78 25.61
C VAL A 331 8.26 42.28 25.94
N THR A 332 8.42 41.92 27.22
CA THR A 332 8.47 40.49 27.61
C THR A 332 7.15 39.76 27.31
N ARG A 333 5.99 40.40 27.57
CA ARG A 333 4.68 39.87 27.22
C ARG A 333 4.52 39.75 25.69
N ALA A 334 4.97 40.76 24.95
CA ALA A 334 4.94 40.73 23.50
C ALA A 334 5.81 39.59 22.92
N ILE A 335 7.04 39.40 23.45
CA ILE A 335 7.91 38.28 23.05
C ILE A 335 7.27 36.94 23.37
N SER A 336 6.53 36.79 24.49
CA SER A 336 5.85 35.54 24.82
C SER A 336 4.83 35.10 23.73
N CYS A 337 4.20 36.09 23.05
CA CYS A 337 3.31 35.81 21.92
C CYS A 337 4.09 35.31 20.67
N LEU A 338 5.31 35.80 20.45
CA LEU A 338 6.17 35.35 19.33
C LEU A 338 6.70 33.92 19.50
N MET A 339 6.72 33.40 20.76
CA MET A 339 7.24 32.06 21.07
C MET A 339 6.30 30.95 20.67
N VAL A 340 5.11 31.24 20.21
CA VAL A 340 4.07 30.25 19.86
C VAL A 340 3.66 30.48 18.43
N ASP A 341 3.85 29.45 17.62
CA ASP A 341 3.39 29.39 16.24
C ASP A 341 2.41 28.25 16.02
N PHE A 342 1.71 28.28 14.90
CA PHE A 342 0.77 27.22 14.51
C PHE A 342 1.37 26.30 13.45
N SER A 343 2.42 26.74 12.78
CA SER A 343 2.94 26.10 11.57
C SER A 343 3.74 24.84 11.90
N CYS A 344 4.62 24.88 12.90
CA CYS A 344 5.51 23.76 13.24
C CYS A 344 4.74 22.48 13.56
N ALA A 345 3.72 22.57 14.44
CA ALA A 345 2.94 21.42 14.83
C ALA A 345 2.12 20.84 13.65
N LEU A 346 1.55 21.68 12.79
CA LEU A 346 0.77 21.23 11.63
C LEU A 346 1.65 20.66 10.54
N LYS A 347 2.77 21.32 10.21
CA LYS A 347 3.71 20.84 9.18
C LYS A 347 4.33 19.50 9.53
N LEU A 348 4.44 19.13 10.80
CA LEU A 348 4.99 17.88 11.26
C LEU A 348 3.91 16.80 11.47
N SER A 349 2.84 17.10 12.22
CA SER A 349 1.88 16.07 12.66
C SER A 349 1.01 15.50 11.54
N MET A 350 0.73 16.29 10.48
CA MET A 350 -0.11 15.83 9.39
C MET A 350 0.59 14.81 8.49
N PRO A 351 1.79 15.09 7.95
CA PRO A 351 2.52 14.07 7.20
C PRO A 351 2.78 12.79 8.02
N LEU A 352 3.09 12.93 9.31
CA LEU A 352 3.29 11.78 10.19
C LEU A 352 2.03 10.92 10.36
N ALA A 353 0.85 11.55 10.44
CA ALA A 353 -0.40 10.81 10.50
C ALA A 353 -0.67 10.03 9.20
N VAL A 354 -0.37 10.64 8.04
CA VAL A 354 -0.48 9.97 6.73
C VAL A 354 0.49 8.80 6.61
N LEU A 355 1.77 8.99 6.96
CA LEU A 355 2.77 7.93 6.96
C LEU A 355 2.39 6.78 7.91
N SER A 356 1.83 7.11 9.09
CA SER A 356 1.32 6.10 10.02
C SER A 356 0.15 5.31 9.44
N ALA A 357 -0.78 5.99 8.74
CA ALA A 357 -1.88 5.34 8.04
C ALA A 357 -1.38 4.39 6.94
N MET A 358 -0.42 4.83 6.12
CA MET A 358 0.17 4.01 5.06
C MET A 358 0.90 2.78 5.64
N ARG A 359 1.63 2.96 6.75
CA ARG A 359 2.28 1.86 7.48
C ARG A 359 1.24 0.85 8.00
N GLU A 360 0.14 1.34 8.59
CA GLU A 360 -0.93 0.50 9.10
C GLU A 360 -1.64 -0.25 7.97
N CYS A 361 -1.93 0.40 6.83
CA CYS A 361 -2.42 -0.27 5.62
C CYS A 361 -1.47 -1.39 5.18
N SER A 362 -0.16 -1.13 5.16
CA SER A 362 0.84 -2.12 4.77
C SER A 362 0.84 -3.37 5.68
N SER A 363 0.53 -3.23 6.97
CA SER A 363 0.41 -4.37 7.89
C SER A 363 -0.78 -5.29 7.58
N TYR A 364 -1.76 -4.80 6.81
CA TYR A 364 -2.90 -5.56 6.27
C TYR A 364 -2.72 -5.90 4.79
N HIS A 365 -1.48 -5.94 4.28
CA HIS A 365 -1.17 -6.23 2.88
C HIS A 365 -1.78 -5.23 1.87
N ILE A 366 -2.08 -4.01 2.31
CA ILE A 366 -2.62 -2.93 1.50
C ILE A 366 -1.51 -1.93 1.22
N THR A 367 -1.20 -1.68 -0.04
CA THR A 367 -0.23 -0.65 -0.46
C THR A 367 -0.97 0.55 -1.02
N VAL A 368 -0.71 1.73 -0.48
CA VAL A 368 -1.31 3.01 -0.90
C VAL A 368 -0.22 3.90 -1.48
N LYS A 369 -0.42 4.44 -2.69
CA LYS A 369 0.58 5.27 -3.39
C LYS A 369 0.70 6.70 -2.87
N GLY A 370 -0.23 7.17 -2.04
CA GLY A 370 -0.13 8.51 -1.46
C GLY A 370 -1.30 8.92 -0.57
N GLY A 371 -1.05 9.92 0.29
CA GLY A 371 -2.04 10.42 1.26
C GLY A 371 -3.30 10.99 0.63
N LYS A 372 -3.22 11.54 -0.59
CA LYS A 372 -4.39 12.07 -1.31
C LYS A 372 -5.45 11.00 -1.56
N TYR A 373 -5.04 9.74 -1.76
CA TYR A 373 -5.95 8.62 -2.01
C TYR A 373 -6.68 8.19 -0.74
N LEU A 374 -6.01 8.20 0.42
CA LEU A 374 -6.67 7.98 1.72
C LEU A 374 -7.66 9.10 2.04
N GLU A 375 -7.33 10.35 1.72
CA GLU A 375 -8.29 11.45 1.86
C GLU A 375 -9.50 11.29 0.94
N ALA A 376 -9.30 10.99 -0.34
CA ALA A 376 -10.37 10.75 -1.29
C ALA A 376 -11.24 9.57 -0.85
N LEU A 377 -10.62 8.46 -0.39
CA LEU A 377 -11.33 7.30 0.11
C LEU A 377 -12.19 7.62 1.34
N SER A 378 -11.72 8.49 2.25
CA SER A 378 -12.53 8.91 3.39
C SER A 378 -13.83 9.64 2.97
N LYS A 379 -13.77 10.37 1.83
CA LYS A 379 -14.89 11.13 1.26
C LYS A 379 -15.73 10.33 0.27
N ALA A 380 -15.23 9.18 -0.17
CA ALA A 380 -15.91 8.35 -1.15
C ALA A 380 -17.31 7.95 -0.71
N ASP A 381 -18.27 8.17 -1.60
CA ASP A 381 -19.69 7.87 -1.42
C ASP A 381 -20.17 6.79 -2.39
N THR A 382 -19.45 6.53 -3.47
CA THR A 382 -19.80 5.57 -4.52
C THR A 382 -18.65 4.59 -4.74
N ILE A 383 -18.96 3.29 -4.72
CA ILE A 383 -18.02 2.22 -5.06
C ILE A 383 -18.55 1.43 -6.25
N VAL A 384 -17.70 1.25 -7.24
CA VAL A 384 -17.94 0.44 -8.44
C VAL A 384 -17.07 -0.81 -8.36
N PHE A 385 -17.69 -1.96 -8.42
CA PHE A 385 -17.02 -3.26 -8.44
C PHE A 385 -17.06 -3.84 -9.84
N ASP A 386 -15.93 -4.31 -10.35
CA ASP A 386 -15.98 -5.35 -11.36
C ASP A 386 -16.48 -6.65 -10.76
N LYS A 387 -17.16 -7.49 -11.54
CA LYS A 387 -17.62 -8.79 -11.06
C LYS A 387 -16.47 -9.80 -10.99
N THR A 388 -15.84 -10.04 -12.15
CA THR A 388 -14.92 -11.16 -12.37
C THR A 388 -13.58 -10.91 -11.70
N GLY A 389 -13.10 -11.85 -10.86
CA GLY A 389 -11.83 -11.68 -10.15
C GLY A 389 -11.89 -10.71 -8.96
N THR A 390 -12.97 -9.94 -8.83
CA THR A 390 -13.20 -9.01 -7.72
C THR A 390 -14.26 -9.53 -6.76
N LEU A 391 -15.53 -9.53 -7.14
CA LEU A 391 -16.61 -10.14 -6.34
C LEU A 391 -16.60 -11.66 -6.40
N THR A 392 -16.00 -12.22 -7.46
CA THR A 392 -15.75 -13.64 -7.65
C THR A 392 -14.28 -13.99 -7.49
N ARG A 393 -13.96 -15.29 -7.50
CA ARG A 393 -12.56 -15.77 -7.39
C ARG A 393 -11.83 -15.90 -8.72
N ALA A 394 -12.48 -15.60 -9.86
CA ALA A 394 -11.99 -15.87 -11.21
C ALA A 394 -11.52 -17.32 -11.40
N THR A 395 -12.22 -18.25 -10.76
CA THR A 395 -11.99 -19.68 -10.88
C THR A 395 -13.26 -20.37 -11.34
N PRO A 396 -13.68 -20.15 -12.61
CA PRO A 396 -14.90 -20.75 -13.13
C PRO A 396 -14.85 -22.27 -13.03
N GLN A 397 -15.99 -22.86 -12.73
CA GLN A 397 -16.17 -24.30 -12.54
C GLN A 397 -17.40 -24.75 -13.33
N VAL A 398 -17.31 -25.93 -13.98
CA VAL A 398 -18.46 -26.56 -14.58
C VAL A 398 -19.34 -27.11 -13.46
N VAL A 399 -20.54 -26.56 -13.34
CA VAL A 399 -21.52 -26.97 -12.32
C VAL A 399 -22.44 -28.08 -12.83
N ASP A 400 -22.83 -27.97 -14.09
CA ASP A 400 -23.76 -28.93 -14.71
C ASP A 400 -23.46 -29.04 -16.20
N VAL A 401 -23.79 -30.20 -16.78
CA VAL A 401 -23.69 -30.46 -18.21
C VAL A 401 -25.04 -31.02 -18.63
N ILE A 402 -25.75 -30.27 -19.44
CA ILE A 402 -27.12 -30.62 -19.86
C ILE A 402 -27.09 -31.08 -21.30
N PRO A 403 -27.18 -32.41 -21.57
CA PRO A 403 -27.14 -32.97 -22.91
C PRO A 403 -28.49 -32.74 -23.67
N PHE A 404 -28.41 -32.56 -24.96
CA PHE A 404 -29.53 -32.41 -25.88
C PHE A 404 -29.39 -33.41 -27.05
N SER A 405 -30.40 -33.51 -27.90
CA SER A 405 -30.38 -34.34 -29.11
C SER A 405 -30.03 -35.83 -28.88
N GLY A 406 -30.31 -36.34 -27.66
CA GLY A 406 -30.03 -37.74 -27.31
C GLY A 406 -28.57 -38.05 -26.97
N CYS A 407 -27.69 -37.03 -26.88
CA CYS A 407 -26.31 -37.18 -26.43
C CYS A 407 -26.24 -37.51 -24.94
N ASP A 408 -25.11 -38.07 -24.50
CA ASP A 408 -24.81 -38.30 -23.10
C ASP A 408 -23.96 -37.14 -22.51
N GLU A 409 -24.10 -36.89 -21.22
CA GLU A 409 -23.33 -35.85 -20.48
C GLU A 409 -21.83 -36.01 -20.69
N ARG A 410 -21.36 -37.26 -20.70
CA ARG A 410 -19.95 -37.61 -20.91
C ARG A 410 -19.47 -37.25 -22.31
N GLU A 411 -20.29 -37.54 -23.34
CA GLU A 411 -19.98 -37.21 -24.74
C GLU A 411 -19.90 -35.70 -24.95
N VAL A 412 -20.86 -34.94 -24.40
CA VAL A 412 -20.89 -33.48 -24.47
C VAL A 412 -19.63 -32.89 -23.83
N LEU A 413 -19.27 -33.34 -22.63
CA LEU A 413 -18.11 -32.79 -21.92
C LEU A 413 -16.78 -33.19 -22.57
N GLN A 414 -16.71 -34.42 -23.14
CA GLN A 414 -15.54 -34.91 -23.87
C GLN A 414 -15.29 -34.09 -25.13
N LEU A 415 -16.32 -33.84 -25.89
CA LEU A 415 -16.26 -33.09 -27.14
C LEU A 415 -15.92 -31.61 -26.86
N ALA A 416 -16.54 -31.02 -25.83
CA ALA A 416 -16.25 -29.67 -25.43
C ALA A 416 -14.80 -29.51 -24.94
N ALA A 417 -14.29 -30.44 -24.13
CA ALA A 417 -12.91 -30.40 -23.65
C ALA A 417 -11.90 -30.53 -24.80
N CYS A 418 -12.19 -31.36 -25.78
CA CYS A 418 -11.36 -31.53 -26.98
C CYS A 418 -11.24 -30.23 -27.80
N LEU A 419 -12.33 -29.47 -27.95
CA LEU A 419 -12.31 -28.20 -28.70
C LEU A 419 -11.67 -27.06 -27.90
N GLU A 420 -11.94 -26.99 -26.61
CA GLU A 420 -11.50 -25.90 -25.74
C GLU A 420 -10.02 -26.00 -25.31
N GLU A 421 -9.39 -27.19 -25.41
CA GLU A 421 -8.00 -27.40 -24.99
C GLU A 421 -6.99 -26.50 -25.73
N HIS A 422 -7.29 -26.17 -26.98
CA HIS A 422 -6.41 -25.37 -27.84
C HIS A 422 -6.45 -23.85 -27.58
N PHE A 423 -7.45 -23.38 -26.85
CA PHE A 423 -7.68 -21.96 -26.59
C PHE A 423 -7.79 -21.69 -25.07
N PRO A 424 -6.66 -21.63 -24.36
CA PRO A 424 -6.63 -21.58 -22.90
C PRO A 424 -7.12 -20.22 -22.37
N HIS A 425 -8.42 -20.06 -22.24
CA HIS A 425 -9.06 -19.00 -21.46
C HIS A 425 -9.75 -19.57 -20.21
N SER A 426 -10.22 -18.73 -19.32
CA SER A 426 -10.71 -19.14 -17.99
C SER A 426 -11.86 -20.17 -18.05
N MET A 427 -12.79 -20.01 -18.99
CA MET A 427 -13.93 -20.94 -19.17
C MET A 427 -13.47 -22.24 -19.83
N ALA A 428 -12.62 -22.19 -20.84
CA ALA A 428 -12.01 -23.36 -21.48
C ALA A 428 -11.27 -24.23 -20.47
N ASN A 429 -10.43 -23.60 -19.65
CA ASN A 429 -9.72 -24.30 -18.57
C ASN A 429 -10.66 -24.95 -17.54
N ALA A 430 -11.84 -24.38 -17.30
CA ALA A 430 -12.86 -25.00 -16.44
C ALA A 430 -13.45 -26.27 -17.07
N VAL A 431 -13.74 -26.26 -18.38
CA VAL A 431 -14.27 -27.40 -19.12
C VAL A 431 -13.25 -28.54 -19.16
N VAL A 432 -12.00 -28.24 -19.55
CA VAL A 432 -10.90 -29.21 -19.60
C VAL A 432 -10.64 -29.84 -18.23
N ARG A 433 -10.63 -29.01 -17.17
CA ARG A 433 -10.48 -29.48 -15.78
C ARG A 433 -11.60 -30.40 -15.37
N ALA A 434 -12.86 -30.02 -15.65
CA ALA A 434 -14.02 -30.85 -15.31
C ALA A 434 -14.00 -32.21 -16.02
N ALA A 435 -13.56 -32.26 -17.28
CA ALA A 435 -13.35 -33.51 -17.99
C ALA A 435 -12.28 -34.38 -17.32
N LYS A 436 -11.15 -33.80 -16.97
CA LYS A 436 -10.06 -34.50 -16.27
C LYS A 436 -10.45 -35.02 -14.89
N GLU A 437 -11.17 -34.24 -14.10
CA GLU A 437 -11.66 -34.63 -12.77
C GLU A 437 -12.68 -35.79 -12.85
N ARG A 438 -13.48 -35.83 -13.91
CA ARG A 438 -14.43 -36.96 -14.16
C ARG A 438 -13.78 -38.15 -14.86
N GLY A 439 -12.47 -38.15 -15.05
CA GLY A 439 -11.72 -39.25 -15.67
C GLY A 439 -12.07 -39.46 -17.16
N ILE A 440 -12.46 -38.39 -17.84
CA ILE A 440 -12.75 -38.39 -19.26
C ILE A 440 -11.44 -38.12 -20.00
N SER A 441 -10.94 -39.14 -20.72
CA SER A 441 -9.80 -38.95 -21.63
C SER A 441 -10.35 -38.42 -22.94
N HIS A 442 -9.75 -37.38 -23.46
CA HIS A 442 -10.03 -36.85 -24.79
C HIS A 442 -8.76 -37.00 -25.63
N GLU A 443 -8.87 -37.76 -26.72
CA GLU A 443 -7.89 -37.78 -27.79
C GLU A 443 -8.30 -36.73 -28.83
N GLU A 444 -7.35 -36.13 -29.55
CA GLU A 444 -7.65 -35.19 -30.63
C GLU A 444 -8.56 -35.86 -31.67
N MET A 445 -9.84 -35.47 -31.70
CA MET A 445 -10.86 -36.03 -32.58
C MET A 445 -11.27 -35.06 -33.69
N HIS A 446 -10.67 -33.89 -33.76
CA HIS A 446 -11.03 -32.81 -34.68
C HIS A 446 -9.98 -32.62 -35.79
N SER A 447 -10.40 -31.98 -36.88
CA SER A 447 -9.55 -31.44 -37.94
C SER A 447 -9.10 -30.01 -37.54
N GLU A 448 -8.97 -29.08 -38.46
CA GLU A 448 -8.66 -27.68 -38.16
C GLU A 448 -9.71 -27.05 -37.25
N VAL A 449 -9.24 -26.32 -36.22
CA VAL A 449 -10.08 -25.57 -35.28
C VAL A 449 -9.99 -24.09 -35.66
N GLU A 450 -11.13 -23.47 -35.97
CA GLU A 450 -11.20 -22.03 -36.22
C GLU A 450 -11.73 -21.32 -34.99
N TYR A 451 -10.92 -20.41 -34.47
CA TYR A 451 -11.29 -19.57 -33.34
C TYR A 451 -11.88 -18.24 -33.84
N ILE A 452 -13.12 -17.97 -33.49
CA ILE A 452 -13.80 -16.72 -33.80
C ILE A 452 -13.74 -15.82 -32.57
N VAL A 453 -12.90 -14.79 -32.63
CA VAL A 453 -12.61 -13.89 -31.49
C VAL A 453 -13.90 -13.35 -30.88
N ALA A 454 -14.02 -13.48 -29.56
CA ALA A 454 -15.16 -13.07 -28.73
C ALA A 454 -16.50 -13.80 -28.96
N HIS A 455 -16.58 -14.80 -29.85
CA HIS A 455 -17.83 -15.49 -30.21
C HIS A 455 -17.80 -16.96 -29.83
N GLY A 456 -16.80 -17.73 -30.26
CA GLY A 456 -16.73 -19.17 -30.01
C GLY A 456 -15.71 -19.89 -30.89
N ILE A 457 -15.84 -21.18 -30.91
CA ILE A 457 -14.98 -22.09 -31.66
C ILE A 457 -15.85 -22.88 -32.68
N ALA A 458 -15.40 -22.95 -33.91
CA ALA A 458 -15.94 -23.83 -34.93
C ALA A 458 -14.92 -24.87 -35.39
N SER A 459 -15.32 -26.12 -35.54
CA SER A 459 -14.44 -27.20 -36.01
C SER A 459 -15.25 -28.29 -36.70
N ARG A 460 -14.55 -29.28 -37.26
CA ARG A 460 -15.16 -30.50 -37.83
C ARG A 460 -14.67 -31.73 -37.07
N VAL A 461 -15.61 -32.47 -36.53
CA VAL A 461 -15.37 -33.71 -35.82
C VAL A 461 -16.07 -34.84 -36.54
N GLY A 462 -15.32 -35.85 -36.97
CA GLY A 462 -15.89 -36.95 -37.74
C GLY A 462 -16.54 -36.56 -39.09
N GLY A 463 -16.22 -35.38 -39.62
CA GLY A 463 -16.80 -34.81 -40.84
C GLY A 463 -18.02 -33.93 -40.61
N GLU A 464 -18.55 -33.85 -39.38
CA GLU A 464 -19.66 -32.96 -38.98
C GLU A 464 -19.14 -31.64 -38.44
N GLN A 465 -19.85 -30.56 -38.76
CA GLN A 465 -19.53 -29.24 -38.20
C GLN A 465 -19.98 -29.19 -36.73
N VAL A 466 -19.06 -28.86 -35.84
CA VAL A 466 -19.33 -28.64 -34.41
C VAL A 466 -18.94 -27.23 -34.04
N VAL A 467 -19.83 -26.55 -33.34
CA VAL A 467 -19.62 -25.19 -32.84
C VAL A 467 -19.84 -25.15 -31.32
N ILE A 468 -19.00 -24.40 -30.62
CA ILE A 468 -19.12 -24.18 -29.18
C ILE A 468 -18.91 -22.71 -28.89
N GLY A 469 -19.79 -22.08 -28.12
CA GLY A 469 -19.65 -20.67 -27.83
C GLY A 469 -20.85 -20.04 -27.13
N SER A 470 -20.96 -18.69 -27.25
CA SER A 470 -22.03 -17.89 -26.67
C SER A 470 -23.41 -18.18 -27.33
N HIS A 471 -24.48 -17.75 -26.67
CA HIS A 471 -25.85 -17.80 -27.24
C HIS A 471 -25.90 -17.13 -28.62
N HIS A 472 -25.36 -15.93 -28.74
CA HIS A 472 -25.33 -15.17 -29.98
C HIS A 472 -24.63 -15.95 -31.08
N PHE A 473 -23.44 -16.46 -30.80
CA PHE A 473 -22.68 -17.26 -31.79
C PHE A 473 -23.43 -18.49 -32.28
N VAL A 474 -23.97 -19.31 -31.40
CA VAL A 474 -24.58 -20.56 -31.76
C VAL A 474 -25.95 -20.41 -32.44
N PHE A 475 -26.78 -19.48 -31.96
CA PHE A 475 -28.17 -19.34 -32.45
C PHE A 475 -28.38 -18.19 -33.43
N GLU A 476 -27.58 -17.13 -33.40
CA GLU A 476 -27.78 -15.96 -34.28
C GLU A 476 -26.80 -15.99 -35.48
N ASP A 477 -25.51 -16.29 -35.24
CA ASP A 477 -24.50 -16.34 -36.29
C ASP A 477 -24.58 -17.67 -37.04
N GLU A 478 -24.44 -18.80 -36.31
CA GLU A 478 -24.45 -20.18 -36.90
C GLU A 478 -25.86 -20.74 -37.13
N LYS A 479 -26.91 -20.04 -36.66
CA LYS A 479 -28.34 -20.38 -36.85
C LYS A 479 -28.70 -21.79 -36.43
N CYS A 480 -28.06 -22.33 -35.44
CA CYS A 480 -28.39 -23.64 -34.90
C CYS A 480 -29.77 -23.64 -34.25
N VAL A 481 -30.42 -24.79 -34.22
CA VAL A 481 -31.79 -24.92 -33.71
C VAL A 481 -31.83 -25.79 -32.47
N ILE A 482 -32.77 -25.48 -31.57
CA ILE A 482 -33.06 -26.24 -30.38
C ILE A 482 -34.05 -27.36 -30.82
N PRO A 483 -33.85 -28.65 -30.45
CA PRO A 483 -34.80 -29.71 -30.74
C PRO A 483 -36.19 -29.35 -30.16
N ALA A 484 -37.26 -29.44 -30.99
CA ALA A 484 -38.58 -28.99 -30.61
C ALA A 484 -39.16 -29.72 -29.38
N ASN A 485 -38.75 -30.96 -29.14
CA ASN A 485 -39.16 -31.77 -27.98
C ASN A 485 -38.36 -31.43 -26.69
N GLU A 486 -37.31 -30.62 -26.77
CA GLU A 486 -36.45 -30.28 -25.67
C GLU A 486 -36.45 -28.77 -25.29
N GLN A 487 -37.35 -27.98 -25.90
CA GLN A 487 -37.50 -26.57 -25.64
C GLN A 487 -37.75 -26.28 -24.12
N ALA A 488 -38.61 -27.08 -23.49
CA ALA A 488 -38.88 -26.93 -22.05
C ALA A 488 -37.64 -27.15 -21.16
N LYS A 489 -36.70 -28.01 -21.59
CA LYS A 489 -35.44 -28.27 -20.93
C LYS A 489 -34.49 -27.09 -21.10
N PHE A 490 -34.48 -26.47 -22.27
CA PHE A 490 -33.72 -25.24 -22.52
C PHE A 490 -34.23 -24.05 -21.72
N ASP A 491 -35.56 -23.89 -21.65
CA ASP A 491 -36.18 -22.80 -20.88
C ASP A 491 -35.97 -22.93 -19.36
N ALA A 492 -35.69 -24.16 -18.89
CA ALA A 492 -35.41 -24.47 -17.49
C ALA A 492 -33.96 -24.23 -17.08
N LEU A 493 -33.07 -23.77 -17.99
CA LEU A 493 -31.68 -23.43 -17.69
C LEU A 493 -31.64 -22.33 -16.59
N LYS A 494 -30.83 -22.57 -15.59
CA LYS A 494 -30.71 -21.64 -14.44
C LYS A 494 -30.01 -20.36 -14.87
N PRO A 495 -30.63 -19.19 -14.68
CA PRO A 495 -30.10 -17.91 -15.15
C PRO A 495 -28.83 -17.44 -14.42
N GLU A 496 -28.53 -18.02 -13.25
CA GLU A 496 -27.37 -17.69 -12.42
C GLU A 496 -26.05 -18.21 -12.98
N TYR A 497 -26.09 -19.14 -13.97
CA TYR A 497 -24.90 -19.71 -14.60
C TYR A 497 -24.60 -19.06 -15.95
N SER A 498 -23.33 -18.96 -16.27
CA SER A 498 -22.89 -18.70 -17.64
C SER A 498 -23.03 -19.97 -18.45
N HIS A 499 -23.65 -19.88 -19.63
CA HIS A 499 -23.91 -21.03 -20.48
C HIS A 499 -22.97 -21.03 -21.68
N LEU A 500 -22.31 -22.14 -21.88
CA LEU A 500 -21.53 -22.44 -23.06
C LEU A 500 -22.34 -23.44 -23.90
N TYR A 501 -22.82 -23.00 -25.06
CA TYR A 501 -23.69 -23.78 -25.93
C TYR A 501 -22.85 -24.54 -26.94
N MET A 502 -23.21 -25.79 -27.18
CA MET A 502 -22.56 -26.65 -28.18
C MET A 502 -23.58 -27.20 -29.14
N ALA A 503 -23.32 -27.08 -30.43
CA ALA A 503 -24.18 -27.62 -31.48
C ALA A 503 -23.36 -28.44 -32.48
N ALA A 504 -23.95 -29.49 -33.00
CA ALA A 504 -23.39 -30.32 -34.05
C ALA A 504 -24.38 -30.42 -35.20
N SER A 505 -23.89 -30.30 -36.45
CA SER A 505 -24.69 -30.34 -37.67
C SER A 505 -25.94 -29.42 -37.62
N GLY A 506 -25.80 -28.24 -36.99
CA GLY A 506 -26.86 -27.25 -36.89
C GLY A 506 -27.89 -27.48 -35.79
N GLN A 507 -27.72 -28.50 -34.93
CA GLN A 507 -28.60 -28.78 -33.81
C GLN A 507 -27.89 -28.71 -32.47
N LEU A 508 -28.56 -28.16 -31.44
CA LEU A 508 -28.03 -28.09 -30.07
C LEU A 508 -27.83 -29.51 -29.52
N VAL A 509 -26.59 -29.85 -29.13
CA VAL A 509 -26.22 -31.15 -28.56
C VAL A 509 -25.92 -31.09 -27.07
N GLY A 510 -25.60 -29.90 -26.55
CA GLY A 510 -25.35 -29.76 -25.12
C GLY A 510 -25.19 -28.30 -24.66
N VAL A 511 -25.45 -28.11 -23.39
CA VAL A 511 -25.20 -26.83 -22.71
C VAL A 511 -24.35 -27.11 -21.46
N ILE A 512 -23.19 -26.45 -21.38
CA ILE A 512 -22.31 -26.55 -20.22
C ILE A 512 -22.57 -25.33 -19.34
N CYS A 513 -23.04 -25.59 -18.13
CA CYS A 513 -23.31 -24.56 -17.14
C CYS A 513 -22.04 -24.27 -16.33
N ILE A 514 -21.56 -23.07 -16.42
CA ILE A 514 -20.34 -22.63 -15.76
C ILE A 514 -20.69 -21.57 -14.71
N SER A 515 -20.17 -21.73 -13.51
CA SER A 515 -20.30 -20.75 -12.43
C SER A 515 -18.93 -20.27 -12.02
N ASP A 516 -18.78 -18.96 -11.88
CA ASP A 516 -17.64 -18.36 -11.17
C ASP A 516 -18.09 -18.02 -9.75
N PRO A 517 -17.66 -18.78 -8.73
CA PRO A 517 -18.21 -18.69 -7.40
C PRO A 517 -17.95 -17.31 -6.78
N LEU A 518 -19.00 -16.72 -6.24
CA LEU A 518 -18.90 -15.49 -5.46
C LEU A 518 -18.01 -15.71 -4.22
N ARG A 519 -17.31 -14.69 -3.85
CA ARG A 519 -16.59 -14.68 -2.58
C ARG A 519 -17.60 -14.69 -1.42
N PRO A 520 -17.48 -15.60 -0.45
CA PRO A 520 -18.47 -15.74 0.63
C PRO A 520 -18.60 -14.47 1.48
N GLU A 521 -17.54 -13.68 1.59
CA GLU A 521 -17.50 -12.43 2.32
C GLU A 521 -18.09 -11.23 1.57
N ALA A 522 -18.40 -11.32 0.28
CA ALA A 522 -18.79 -10.19 -0.56
C ALA A 522 -19.97 -9.37 0.02
N ALA A 523 -21.06 -10.03 0.40
CA ALA A 523 -22.23 -9.35 0.96
C ALA A 523 -21.92 -8.68 2.32
N ALA A 524 -21.13 -9.32 3.19
CA ALA A 524 -20.71 -8.76 4.47
C ALA A 524 -19.85 -7.52 4.28
N VAL A 525 -18.91 -7.57 3.32
CA VAL A 525 -18.04 -6.44 2.97
C VAL A 525 -18.83 -5.24 2.46
N LEU A 526 -19.82 -5.45 1.60
CA LEU A 526 -20.68 -4.36 1.13
C LEU A 526 -21.42 -3.68 2.29
N ASN A 527 -21.98 -4.47 3.20
CA ASN A 527 -22.65 -3.95 4.39
C ASN A 527 -21.67 -3.19 5.30
N GLY A 528 -20.45 -3.70 5.49
CA GLY A 528 -19.39 -3.00 6.23
C GLY A 528 -19.00 -1.67 5.61
N LEU A 529 -18.87 -1.59 4.28
CA LEU A 529 -18.58 -0.37 3.55
C LEU A 529 -19.73 0.66 3.67
N ARG A 530 -20.98 0.22 3.60
CA ARG A 530 -22.17 1.09 3.85
C ARG A 530 -22.13 1.66 5.27
N ALA A 531 -21.83 0.85 6.28
CA ALA A 531 -21.69 1.32 7.66
C ALA A 531 -20.57 2.36 7.83
N LEU A 532 -19.57 2.34 6.97
CA LEU A 532 -18.45 3.30 6.95
C LEU A 532 -18.70 4.52 6.05
N GLY A 533 -19.91 4.67 5.48
CA GLY A 533 -20.34 5.87 4.78
C GLY A 533 -20.43 5.79 3.26
N ILE A 534 -20.29 4.61 2.66
CA ILE A 534 -20.58 4.40 1.24
C ILE A 534 -22.11 4.40 1.05
N LYS A 535 -22.58 5.17 0.09
CA LYS A 535 -24.02 5.36 -0.19
C LYS A 535 -24.48 4.54 -1.39
N ASN A 536 -23.63 4.41 -2.40
CA ASN A 536 -23.95 3.77 -3.66
C ASN A 536 -22.96 2.64 -3.92
N THR A 537 -23.46 1.43 -4.13
CA THR A 537 -22.66 0.27 -4.53
C THR A 537 -23.13 -0.19 -5.91
N VAL A 538 -22.20 -0.25 -6.85
CA VAL A 538 -22.47 -0.55 -8.25
C VAL A 538 -21.65 -1.78 -8.66
N MET A 539 -22.25 -2.71 -9.38
CA MET A 539 -21.56 -3.83 -10.01
C MET A 539 -21.57 -3.66 -11.53
N MET A 540 -20.45 -3.89 -12.18
CA MET A 540 -20.31 -3.90 -13.63
C MET A 540 -19.77 -5.24 -14.11
N THR A 541 -20.35 -5.77 -15.18
CA THR A 541 -19.97 -7.08 -15.74
C THR A 541 -20.22 -7.12 -17.24
N GLY A 542 -19.41 -7.90 -17.94
CA GLY A 542 -19.66 -8.29 -19.33
C GLY A 542 -20.70 -9.42 -19.50
N ASP A 543 -21.20 -10.00 -18.39
CA ASP A 543 -22.22 -11.04 -18.45
C ASP A 543 -23.57 -10.53 -18.92
N SER A 544 -24.45 -11.48 -19.29
CA SER A 544 -25.83 -11.18 -19.67
C SER A 544 -26.63 -10.54 -18.53
N GLU A 545 -27.64 -9.74 -18.89
CA GLU A 545 -28.54 -9.07 -17.95
C GLU A 545 -29.13 -10.04 -16.90
N ARG A 546 -29.51 -11.26 -17.33
CA ARG A 546 -30.10 -12.28 -16.45
C ARG A 546 -29.14 -12.76 -15.36
N THR A 547 -27.90 -13.04 -15.76
CA THR A 547 -26.84 -13.48 -14.82
C THR A 547 -26.42 -12.35 -13.88
N ALA A 548 -26.27 -11.14 -14.41
CA ALA A 548 -25.92 -9.96 -13.62
C ALA A 548 -26.98 -9.65 -12.56
N ALA A 549 -28.25 -9.68 -12.91
CA ALA A 549 -29.37 -9.45 -11.98
C ALA A 549 -29.40 -10.47 -10.83
N ALA A 550 -29.18 -11.76 -11.14
CA ALA A 550 -29.14 -12.82 -10.12
C ALA A 550 -28.01 -12.60 -9.12
N ILE A 551 -26.80 -12.29 -9.60
CA ILE A 551 -25.61 -12.03 -8.79
C ILE A 551 -25.79 -10.74 -7.98
N ALA A 552 -26.27 -9.66 -8.61
CA ALA A 552 -26.53 -8.38 -7.94
C ALA A 552 -27.47 -8.54 -6.74
N LYS A 553 -28.52 -9.34 -6.90
CA LYS A 553 -29.45 -9.67 -5.82
C LYS A 553 -28.81 -10.47 -4.70
N GLN A 554 -27.92 -11.41 -5.04
CA GLN A 554 -27.23 -12.27 -4.06
C GLN A 554 -26.22 -11.48 -3.26
N VAL A 555 -25.45 -10.61 -3.90
CA VAL A 555 -24.42 -9.75 -3.24
C VAL A 555 -25.07 -8.57 -2.52
N GLY A 556 -26.20 -8.07 -3.02
CA GLY A 556 -26.95 -6.96 -2.47
C GLY A 556 -26.38 -5.59 -2.88
N VAL A 557 -25.90 -5.43 -4.11
CA VAL A 557 -25.52 -4.12 -4.67
C VAL A 557 -26.76 -3.27 -5.00
N ASP A 558 -26.61 -1.94 -5.00
CA ASP A 558 -27.72 -1.01 -5.25
C ASP A 558 -28.05 -0.90 -6.74
N HIS A 559 -27.03 -0.96 -7.59
CA HIS A 559 -27.15 -0.90 -9.04
C HIS A 559 -26.23 -1.91 -9.69
N PHE A 560 -26.62 -2.39 -10.86
CA PHE A 560 -25.75 -3.23 -11.71
C PHE A 560 -25.89 -2.82 -13.17
N PHE A 561 -24.83 -3.08 -13.94
CA PHE A 561 -24.77 -2.90 -15.40
C PHE A 561 -24.20 -4.17 -16.00
N ALA A 562 -24.94 -4.74 -16.94
CA ALA A 562 -24.62 -5.95 -17.67
C ALA A 562 -24.10 -5.62 -19.08
N GLU A 563 -23.43 -6.58 -19.72
CA GLU A 563 -22.93 -6.46 -21.11
C GLU A 563 -22.03 -5.23 -21.35
N VAL A 564 -21.26 -4.85 -20.29
CA VAL A 564 -20.45 -3.61 -20.27
C VAL A 564 -19.08 -3.88 -20.84
N LEU A 565 -18.67 -3.08 -21.82
CA LEU A 565 -17.31 -3.09 -22.34
C LEU A 565 -16.35 -2.30 -21.42
N PRO A 566 -15.03 -2.52 -21.51
CA PRO A 566 -14.05 -1.79 -20.68
C PRO A 566 -14.14 -0.26 -20.78
N GLU A 567 -14.44 0.26 -21.98
CA GLU A 567 -14.62 1.70 -22.22
C GLU A 567 -15.86 2.25 -21.53
N ASP A 568 -16.95 1.50 -21.49
CA ASP A 568 -18.20 1.91 -20.86
C ASP A 568 -18.05 2.03 -19.35
N LYS A 569 -17.22 1.17 -18.73
CA LYS A 569 -16.85 1.27 -17.31
C LYS A 569 -16.20 2.62 -16.99
N ALA A 570 -15.24 3.04 -17.85
CA ALA A 570 -14.55 4.32 -17.69
C ALA A 570 -15.52 5.51 -17.90
N ASN A 571 -16.40 5.42 -18.88
CA ASN A 571 -17.41 6.45 -19.18
C ASN A 571 -18.39 6.63 -18.02
N PHE A 572 -18.85 5.52 -17.41
CA PHE A 572 -19.69 5.57 -16.22
C PHE A 572 -19.02 6.28 -15.06
N VAL A 573 -17.76 5.90 -14.77
CA VAL A 573 -16.96 6.51 -13.69
C VAL A 573 -16.82 8.02 -13.93
N GLN A 574 -16.50 8.46 -15.16
CA GLN A 574 -16.37 9.88 -15.50
C GLN A 574 -17.70 10.62 -15.33
N LYS A 575 -18.82 10.01 -15.73
CA LYS A 575 -20.16 10.57 -15.57
C LYS A 575 -20.53 10.75 -14.09
N ALA A 576 -20.32 9.73 -13.27
CA ALA A 576 -20.60 9.80 -11.83
C ALA A 576 -19.75 10.88 -11.15
N LYS A 577 -18.47 11.04 -11.54
CA LYS A 577 -17.62 12.15 -11.06
C LYS A 577 -18.14 13.51 -11.49
N ALA A 578 -18.62 13.66 -12.73
CA ALA A 578 -19.20 14.91 -13.23
C ALA A 578 -20.49 15.28 -12.47
N GLU A 579 -21.23 14.29 -11.97
CA GLU A 579 -22.41 14.47 -11.10
C GLU A 579 -22.04 14.84 -9.64
N GLY A 580 -20.74 14.86 -9.32
CA GLY A 580 -20.22 15.29 -8.00
C GLY A 580 -19.96 14.17 -7.00
N HIS A 581 -20.05 12.93 -7.44
CA HIS A 581 -19.69 11.76 -6.62
C HIS A 581 -18.18 11.60 -6.50
N THR A 582 -17.73 11.06 -5.35
CA THR A 582 -16.36 10.60 -5.19
C THR A 582 -16.33 9.09 -5.39
N VAL A 583 -15.78 8.67 -6.53
CA VAL A 583 -15.89 7.31 -7.04
C VAL A 583 -14.65 6.50 -6.75
N VAL A 584 -14.84 5.32 -6.16
CA VAL A 584 -13.85 4.26 -6.04
C VAL A 584 -14.16 3.19 -7.08
N MET A 585 -13.19 2.84 -7.92
CA MET A 585 -13.28 1.68 -8.82
C MET A 585 -12.43 0.55 -8.27
N ILE A 586 -13.00 -0.65 -8.23
CA ILE A 586 -12.34 -1.87 -7.75
C ILE A 586 -12.37 -2.91 -8.84
N GLY A 587 -11.21 -3.41 -9.23
CA GLY A 587 -11.05 -4.40 -10.28
C GLY A 587 -9.84 -5.30 -10.05
N ASP A 588 -9.69 -6.34 -10.89
CA ASP A 588 -8.57 -7.29 -10.83
C ASP A 588 -7.42 -6.92 -11.78
N GLY A 589 -7.66 -6.04 -12.77
CA GLY A 589 -6.60 -5.64 -13.56
C GLY A 589 -6.63 -5.17 -14.96
N ILE A 590 -6.43 -6.02 -15.92
CA ILE A 590 -6.06 -5.61 -17.28
C ILE A 590 -7.23 -4.90 -17.97
N ASN A 591 -8.42 -5.49 -17.89
CA ASN A 591 -9.62 -4.98 -18.55
C ASN A 591 -10.19 -3.72 -17.88
N ASP A 592 -9.90 -3.53 -16.59
CA ASP A 592 -10.42 -2.42 -15.80
C ASP A 592 -9.48 -1.20 -15.74
N SER A 593 -8.29 -1.31 -16.34
CA SER A 593 -7.27 -0.25 -16.31
C SER A 593 -7.78 1.13 -16.68
N PRO A 594 -8.61 1.31 -17.74
CA PRO A 594 -9.19 2.61 -18.06
C PRO A 594 -10.11 3.16 -16.96
N ALA A 595 -10.94 2.29 -16.37
CA ALA A 595 -11.88 2.67 -15.32
C ALA A 595 -11.16 2.95 -13.98
N LEU A 596 -10.14 2.15 -13.63
CA LEU A 596 -9.28 2.36 -12.46
C LEU A 596 -8.59 3.73 -12.54
N SER A 597 -8.06 4.08 -13.72
CA SER A 597 -7.40 5.37 -13.94
C SER A 597 -8.38 6.56 -13.96
N ALA A 598 -9.61 6.37 -14.42
CA ALA A 598 -10.62 7.40 -14.48
C ALA A 598 -11.23 7.75 -13.11
N ALA A 599 -11.20 6.80 -12.14
CA ALA A 599 -11.77 6.97 -10.81
C ALA A 599 -11.01 8.02 -9.97
N ASP A 600 -11.60 8.44 -8.83
CA ASP A 600 -10.87 9.23 -7.84
C ASP A 600 -9.88 8.35 -7.07
N ILE A 601 -10.23 7.07 -6.94
CA ILE A 601 -9.35 6.04 -6.39
C ILE A 601 -9.56 4.75 -7.17
N GLY A 602 -8.51 4.25 -7.83
CA GLY A 602 -8.46 2.92 -8.40
C GLY A 602 -7.86 1.92 -7.41
N ILE A 603 -8.59 0.84 -7.10
CA ILE A 603 -8.13 -0.23 -6.20
C ILE A 603 -8.01 -1.54 -6.98
N ALA A 604 -6.82 -2.10 -7.01
CA ALA A 604 -6.58 -3.44 -7.58
C ALA A 604 -6.52 -4.50 -6.48
N ILE A 605 -7.29 -5.59 -6.66
CA ILE A 605 -7.34 -6.71 -5.73
C ILE A 605 -6.64 -7.92 -6.35
N ASN A 606 -5.93 -8.67 -5.50
CA ASN A 606 -5.28 -9.95 -5.83
C ASN A 606 -4.50 -9.90 -7.16
N SER A 607 -3.64 -8.91 -7.26
CA SER A 607 -2.99 -8.47 -8.48
C SER A 607 -2.10 -9.57 -9.12
N GLY A 608 -2.72 -10.51 -9.84
CA GLY A 608 -2.01 -11.38 -10.78
C GLY A 608 -1.35 -10.54 -11.89
N ALA A 609 -2.02 -9.49 -12.33
CA ALA A 609 -1.52 -8.61 -13.38
C ALA A 609 -0.69 -7.46 -12.81
N ALA A 610 0.57 -7.38 -13.24
CA ALA A 610 1.46 -6.30 -12.84
C ALA A 610 1.00 -4.91 -13.36
N ILE A 611 0.31 -4.87 -14.49
CA ILE A 611 -0.29 -3.66 -15.07
C ILE A 611 -1.29 -3.01 -14.12
N ALA A 612 -2.15 -3.81 -13.49
CA ALA A 612 -3.12 -3.29 -12.52
C ALA A 612 -2.45 -2.64 -11.32
N ARG A 613 -1.34 -3.23 -10.85
CA ARG A 613 -0.53 -2.66 -9.75
C ARG A 613 0.10 -1.33 -10.12
N GLU A 614 0.52 -1.19 -11.37
CA GLU A 614 1.14 0.03 -11.88
C GLU A 614 0.12 1.17 -11.97
N ILE A 615 -1.08 0.89 -12.45
CA ILE A 615 -2.13 1.89 -12.71
C ILE A 615 -2.92 2.22 -11.45
N ALA A 616 -3.27 1.23 -10.62
CA ALA A 616 -4.08 1.44 -9.43
C ALA A 616 -3.38 2.32 -8.38
N ASP A 617 -4.14 3.16 -7.71
CA ASP A 617 -3.70 4.03 -6.62
C ASP A 617 -3.51 3.27 -5.31
N VAL A 618 -4.25 2.19 -5.15
CA VAL A 618 -4.20 1.27 -4.01
C VAL A 618 -4.16 -0.16 -4.51
N THR A 619 -3.31 -0.98 -3.92
CA THR A 619 -3.26 -2.42 -4.23
C THR A 619 -3.46 -3.24 -2.97
N ILE A 620 -4.30 -4.28 -3.06
CA ILE A 620 -4.59 -5.21 -1.98
C ILE A 620 -4.07 -6.58 -2.39
N LYS A 621 -3.08 -7.11 -1.65
CA LYS A 621 -2.46 -8.42 -1.91
C LYS A 621 -3.12 -9.56 -1.13
N ALA A 622 -4.28 -9.34 -0.56
CA ALA A 622 -5.02 -10.34 0.19
C ALA A 622 -6.00 -11.12 -0.70
N ASP A 623 -6.26 -12.36 -0.33
CA ASP A 623 -7.25 -13.19 -0.99
C ASP A 623 -8.70 -12.88 -0.56
N SER A 624 -8.89 -11.94 0.37
CA SER A 624 -10.18 -11.54 0.92
C SER A 624 -10.53 -10.10 0.56
N LEU A 625 -11.83 -9.81 0.45
CA LEU A 625 -12.36 -8.46 0.27
C LEU A 625 -12.46 -7.67 1.59
N GLU A 626 -12.29 -8.32 2.74
CA GLU A 626 -12.43 -7.69 4.06
C GLU A 626 -11.44 -6.54 4.27
N GLU A 627 -10.29 -6.59 3.62
CA GLU A 627 -9.29 -5.54 3.63
C GLU A 627 -9.81 -4.20 3.09
N LEU A 628 -10.84 -4.20 2.23
CA LEU A 628 -11.50 -2.97 1.78
C LEU A 628 -12.19 -2.24 2.94
N VAL A 629 -12.83 -2.98 3.84
CA VAL A 629 -13.47 -2.42 5.03
C VAL A 629 -12.43 -1.83 5.97
N VAL A 630 -11.32 -2.56 6.19
CA VAL A 630 -10.19 -2.08 6.99
C VAL A 630 -9.58 -0.82 6.39
N LEU A 631 -9.35 -0.80 5.09
CA LEU A 631 -8.82 0.35 4.35
C LEU A 631 -9.72 1.59 4.50
N LYS A 632 -11.03 1.44 4.32
CA LYS A 632 -12.01 2.52 4.50
C LYS A 632 -12.05 3.02 5.94
N ALA A 633 -11.96 2.12 6.92
CA ALA A 633 -11.91 2.48 8.35
C ALA A 633 -10.64 3.25 8.71
N ILE A 634 -9.48 2.84 8.18
CA ILE A 634 -8.20 3.58 8.34
C ILE A 634 -8.32 4.97 7.73
N ALA A 635 -8.85 5.09 6.51
CA ALA A 635 -9.04 6.37 5.82
C ALA A 635 -9.94 7.32 6.64
N ASN A 636 -11.06 6.83 7.15
CA ASN A 636 -11.97 7.61 7.99
C ASN A 636 -11.30 8.03 9.32
N SER A 637 -10.52 7.14 9.93
CA SER A 637 -9.81 7.40 11.19
C SER A 637 -8.66 8.40 11.00
N LEU A 638 -7.95 8.34 9.87
CA LEU A 638 -6.96 9.32 9.48
C LEU A 638 -7.57 10.73 9.42
N GLN A 639 -8.70 10.86 8.72
CA GLN A 639 -9.37 12.15 8.58
C GLN A 639 -9.84 12.72 9.93
N LYS A 640 -10.38 11.85 10.79
CA LYS A 640 -10.74 12.23 12.18
C LYS A 640 -9.52 12.70 12.96
N ARG A 641 -8.38 12.00 12.86
CA ARG A 641 -7.12 12.37 13.52
C ARG A 641 -6.57 13.71 13.02
N VAL A 642 -6.55 13.93 11.70
CA VAL A 642 -6.12 15.19 11.09
C VAL A 642 -6.95 16.36 11.61
N HIS A 643 -8.29 16.24 11.64
CA HIS A 643 -9.17 17.29 12.18
C HIS A 643 -9.00 17.49 13.69
N ALA A 644 -8.78 16.42 14.45
CA ALA A 644 -8.52 16.53 15.89
C ALA A 644 -7.20 17.22 16.19
N ASN A 645 -6.13 16.87 15.45
CA ASN A 645 -4.83 17.53 15.55
C ASN A 645 -4.93 19.02 15.24
N TYR A 646 -5.61 19.35 14.14
CA TYR A 646 -5.84 20.74 13.74
C TYR A 646 -6.55 21.55 14.83
N ARG A 647 -7.67 21.04 15.36
CA ARG A 647 -8.40 21.72 16.45
C ARG A 647 -7.54 21.88 17.70
N PHE A 648 -6.80 20.82 18.09
CA PHE A 648 -5.91 20.89 19.24
C PHE A 648 -4.85 21.96 19.08
N VAL A 649 -4.15 21.99 17.94
CA VAL A 649 -3.10 22.99 17.67
C VAL A 649 -3.64 24.41 17.74
N LEU A 650 -4.79 24.64 17.11
CA LEU A 650 -5.41 25.98 17.15
C LEU A 650 -5.80 26.40 18.58
N THR A 651 -6.52 25.56 19.31
CA THR A 651 -6.99 25.92 20.66
C THR A 651 -5.85 26.06 21.64
N PHE A 652 -4.91 25.11 21.66
CA PHE A 652 -3.81 25.10 22.60
C PHE A 652 -2.86 26.28 22.37
N ASN A 653 -2.46 26.54 21.14
CA ASN A 653 -1.53 27.63 20.83
C ASN A 653 -2.18 29.03 21.03
N SER A 654 -3.48 29.15 20.68
CA SER A 654 -4.23 30.38 21.00
C SER A 654 -4.29 30.65 22.51
N THR A 655 -4.47 29.59 23.32
CA THR A 655 -4.45 29.70 24.78
C THR A 655 -3.07 30.11 25.28
N LEU A 656 -1.99 29.55 24.76
CA LEU A 656 -0.62 29.94 25.12
C LEU A 656 -0.36 31.42 24.80
N ILE A 657 -0.78 31.88 23.62
CA ILE A 657 -0.65 33.31 23.23
C ILE A 657 -1.40 34.21 24.19
N ALA A 658 -2.65 33.85 24.54
CA ALA A 658 -3.46 34.62 25.48
C ALA A 658 -2.80 34.69 26.88
N LEU A 659 -2.32 33.56 27.41
CA LEU A 659 -1.62 33.49 28.69
C LEU A 659 -0.31 34.28 28.68
N GLY A 660 0.42 34.28 27.55
CA GLY A 660 1.60 35.10 27.35
C GLY A 660 1.29 36.59 27.32
N ALA A 661 0.23 37.01 26.62
CA ALA A 661 -0.23 38.41 26.55
C ALA A 661 -0.68 38.93 27.92
N LEU A 662 -1.35 38.10 28.72
CA LEU A 662 -1.73 38.41 30.09
C LEU A 662 -0.51 38.48 31.04
N GLY A 663 0.64 37.97 30.64
CA GLY A 663 1.87 37.96 31.44
C GLY A 663 1.93 36.82 32.46
N ILE A 664 1.05 35.82 32.33
CA ILE A 664 1.04 34.62 33.17
C ILE A 664 2.19 33.68 32.77
N LEU A 665 2.46 33.57 31.47
CA LEU A 665 3.59 32.80 30.95
C LEU A 665 4.73 33.68 30.50
N GLN A 666 5.96 33.27 30.87
CA GLN A 666 7.19 33.87 30.38
C GLN A 666 7.56 33.31 28.98
N PRO A 667 8.37 34.03 28.17
CA PRO A 667 8.75 33.58 26.83
C PRO A 667 9.33 32.17 26.77
N ALA A 668 10.24 31.82 27.68
CA ALA A 668 10.85 30.49 27.75
C ALA A 668 9.83 29.39 28.11
N SER A 669 8.86 29.65 28.99
CA SER A 669 7.81 28.72 29.36
C SER A 669 6.82 28.53 28.23
N SER A 670 6.44 29.61 27.50
CA SER A 670 5.61 29.54 26.31
C SER A 670 6.24 28.67 25.21
N ALA A 671 7.51 28.91 24.91
CA ALA A 671 8.29 28.12 23.95
C ALA A 671 8.41 26.64 24.36
N MET A 672 8.65 26.36 25.64
CA MET A 672 8.75 24.99 26.14
C MET A 672 7.42 24.25 26.01
N LEU A 673 6.31 24.85 26.43
CA LEU A 673 4.98 24.24 26.35
C LEU A 673 4.56 24.02 24.88
N HIS A 674 4.83 24.99 24.01
CA HIS A 674 4.60 24.89 22.58
C HIS A 674 5.38 23.70 21.98
N ASN A 675 6.69 23.59 22.21
CA ASN A 675 7.50 22.48 21.70
C ASN A 675 7.06 21.12 22.27
N LEU A 676 6.72 21.04 23.57
CA LEU A 676 6.20 19.81 24.17
C LEU A 676 4.87 19.37 23.52
N SER A 677 3.97 20.34 23.25
CA SER A 677 2.71 20.03 22.57
C SER A 677 2.94 19.54 21.14
N THR A 678 3.86 20.14 20.40
CA THR A 678 4.26 19.74 19.04
C THR A 678 4.82 18.32 19.03
N ILE A 679 5.69 17.97 19.96
CA ILE A 679 6.24 16.61 20.12
C ILE A 679 5.13 15.65 20.50
N GLY A 680 4.29 15.98 21.47
CA GLY A 680 3.20 15.13 21.94
C GLY A 680 2.21 14.79 20.83
N ILE A 681 1.79 15.78 20.04
CA ILE A 681 0.87 15.54 18.91
C ILE A 681 1.54 14.76 17.78
N SER A 682 2.83 14.97 17.55
CA SER A 682 3.60 14.23 16.56
C SER A 682 3.74 12.77 16.94
N LEU A 683 4.10 12.46 18.18
CA LEU A 683 4.16 11.09 18.71
C LEU A 683 2.79 10.40 18.64
N LYS A 684 1.70 11.10 19.00
CA LYS A 684 0.34 10.61 18.85
C LYS A 684 0.02 10.30 17.38
N SER A 685 0.49 11.12 16.45
CA SER A 685 0.27 10.94 15.01
C SER A 685 0.97 9.70 14.45
N MET A 686 2.02 9.21 15.10
CA MET A 686 2.75 7.99 14.72
C MET A 686 2.09 6.70 15.24
N THR A 687 1.10 6.77 16.12
CA THR A 687 0.39 5.57 16.63
C THR A 687 -0.60 5.04 15.62
N ASN A 688 -0.94 3.76 15.73
CA ASN A 688 -1.97 3.14 14.90
C ASN A 688 -3.30 3.90 14.98
N LEU A 689 -4.06 3.88 13.91
CA LEU A 689 -5.33 4.58 13.76
C LEU A 689 -6.50 3.75 14.26
N LEU A 690 -6.43 2.43 14.03
CA LEU A 690 -7.44 1.48 14.50
C LEU A 690 -6.98 0.83 15.81
N PRO A 691 -7.85 0.73 16.82
CA PRO A 691 -7.59 -0.09 17.99
C PRO A 691 -7.54 -1.58 17.59
N GLU A 692 -6.63 -2.36 18.18
CA GLU A 692 -6.46 -3.79 17.89
C GLU A 692 -7.76 -4.59 18.05
N ASN A 693 -8.64 -4.18 18.96
CA ASN A 693 -9.94 -4.83 19.20
C ASN A 693 -11.01 -4.55 18.15
N GLN A 694 -10.84 -3.54 17.29
CA GLN A 694 -11.82 -3.19 16.25
C GLN A 694 -11.60 -3.98 14.95
N VAL A 695 -10.40 -4.39 14.67
CA VAL A 695 -10.07 -5.08 13.41
C VAL A 695 -10.81 -6.41 13.24
N PRO A 696 -10.91 -7.28 14.26
CA PRO A 696 -11.72 -8.49 14.15
C PRO A 696 -13.21 -8.20 13.92
N GLN A 697 -13.73 -7.09 14.48
CA GLN A 697 -15.14 -6.67 14.30
C GLN A 697 -15.41 -6.09 12.91
N LEU A 698 -14.41 -5.54 12.25
CA LEU A 698 -14.53 -5.04 10.88
C LEU A 698 -14.46 -6.18 9.84
N LYS A 699 -13.85 -7.31 10.22
CA LYS A 699 -13.72 -8.51 9.39
C LYS A 699 -14.83 -9.55 9.68
N ALA A 700 -15.64 -9.37 10.66
CA ALA A 700 -16.79 -10.22 10.99
C ALA A 700 -18.07 -9.67 10.35
#